data_e9377e88da4ac8a31d384937b773185f
#
_entry.id   e9377e88da4ac8a31d384937b773185f
#
_cell.length_a   1.000
_cell.length_b   1.000
_cell.length_c   1.000
_cell.angle_alpha   90.00
_cell.angle_beta   90.00
_cell.angle_gamma   90.00
#
_symmetry.space_group_name_H-M   'P 1'
#
loop_
_entity.id
_entity.type
_entity.pdbx_description
1 polymer ?
#
loop_
_entity_poly.entity_id
_entity_poly.type
_entity_poly.pdbx_seq_one_letter_code
_entity_poly.pdbx_strand_id
1 'polypeptide(L)'
;MDMERFKDDIRHSELFSAPASSAEEFAGQLDATILRLLDVHCPLQSRCKLASNKLENRWLSTEAVAAKRIRRRLERKWRSSHNPDDYVAYRRACRVANKAIVQSRHDFYSRRIRDAGSDPRRRWSAVRDALHAAERQGTNPTAHSRERCQSFADYFVAKIANIKSVILQQLNGSVSDPMVHDAAFVGTQLTSLTPPSADEVAKLINSMPAKSSPMDAFPTSIMKSCADIFSPLIARLAALSFKEGVFPERNKMASVTPLLKKQGLDPDNTANYRPISNLQTVSKIVERLFLSRIIAHVEQAPSFNRLQSAYRRGHSTETALLRLSNDIYTAADNKSRTLLIQLDLSAAFDTIDSRTLFARLERSFGLSGTVLSWIRSYVDGRRQFVRLGQFQSDATVCKYGVPQGSVLGPLLFSLYVAPIADVIKPFNVQHAQYADDTQLYIALDGANSRRAMDDCFNAVHRWFTLNGLSLNPDKSEAIVVGTGARQRQEGEISTVALGGHSIPVSKAVRTLGVTMDSTMSFDRHVDNICRSSFCHIRALWRIRKLLTIQDIKTVATAVVSTRLDYCNSLLYGMTDCNINKLQRIQNSLARLVTNSSIRCHITPVLAELHWLPVRARIEYKVALLTYKAMTTERPTYIRELLRPHEPVRQLRSSSHFSLHDDGAKTVFGSRAFCHSAPKVWNSLPYSIIDSFKSTSLASFKRQLKTYFYRKSFLL
;
A
#
# COMPACT_ATOMS: atom_id res chain seq x y z
N MET A 1 18.85 -29.01 9.49
CA MET A 1 17.65 -29.44 10.22
C MET A 1 16.92 -30.48 9.40
N ASP A 2 16.70 -31.66 9.95
CA ASP A 2 15.85 -32.71 9.39
C ASP A 2 14.39 -32.34 9.68
N MET A 3 13.64 -32.04 8.63
CA MET A 3 12.28 -31.51 8.76
C MET A 3 11.27 -32.59 9.16
N GLU A 4 11.45 -33.82 8.72
CA GLU A 4 10.50 -34.90 9.06
C GLU A 4 10.67 -35.30 10.53
N ARG A 5 11.91 -35.47 11.00
CA ARG A 5 12.19 -35.75 12.40
C ARG A 5 11.70 -34.60 13.32
N PHE A 6 11.87 -33.34 12.90
CA PHE A 6 11.34 -32.19 13.65
C PHE A 6 9.82 -32.22 13.73
N LYS A 7 9.13 -32.56 12.63
CA LYS A 7 7.67 -32.70 12.63
C LYS A 7 7.22 -33.85 13.58
N ASP A 8 7.92 -34.96 13.57
CA ASP A 8 7.57 -36.11 14.40
C ASP A 8 7.76 -35.79 15.89
N ASP A 9 8.81 -35.09 16.25
CA ASP A 9 9.03 -34.66 17.63
C ASP A 9 7.96 -33.66 18.11
N ILE A 10 7.45 -32.81 17.21
CA ILE A 10 6.30 -31.95 17.56
C ILE A 10 5.03 -32.80 17.75
N ARG A 11 4.76 -33.78 16.87
CA ARG A 11 3.58 -34.65 17.02
C ARG A 11 3.57 -35.45 18.32
N HIS A 12 4.75 -35.86 18.80
CA HIS A 12 4.89 -36.59 20.05
C HIS A 12 5.04 -35.70 21.28
N SER A 13 5.03 -34.36 21.08
CA SER A 13 5.15 -33.41 22.19
C SER A 13 3.84 -33.25 22.98
N GLU A 14 3.97 -32.61 24.12
CA GLU A 14 2.85 -32.20 24.99
C GLU A 14 1.80 -31.31 24.29
N LEU A 15 2.13 -30.71 23.16
CA LEU A 15 1.16 -29.93 22.34
C LEU A 15 0.02 -30.80 21.78
N PHE A 16 0.25 -32.08 21.57
CA PHE A 16 -0.74 -33.03 21.09
C PHE A 16 -1.19 -34.03 22.18
N SER A 17 -0.27 -34.46 23.07
CA SER A 17 -0.58 -35.48 24.09
C SER A 17 -1.29 -34.89 25.33
N ALA A 18 -0.93 -33.69 25.74
CA ALA A 18 -1.48 -33.00 26.91
C ALA A 18 -1.59 -31.48 26.68
N PRO A 19 -2.39 -31.04 25.70
CA PRO A 19 -2.49 -29.64 25.35
C PRO A 19 -3.27 -28.84 26.42
N ALA A 20 -2.72 -27.71 26.83
CA ALA A 20 -3.34 -26.81 27.80
C ALA A 20 -4.78 -26.42 27.42
N SER A 21 -5.59 -26.12 28.41
CA SER A 21 -7.03 -25.91 28.28
C SER A 21 -7.44 -24.44 28.08
N SER A 22 -6.56 -23.48 28.47
CA SER A 22 -6.79 -22.04 28.26
C SER A 22 -5.97 -21.47 27.11
N ALA A 23 -6.43 -20.39 26.51
CA ALA A 23 -5.73 -19.70 25.43
C ALA A 23 -4.35 -19.19 25.84
N GLU A 24 -4.22 -18.65 27.06
CA GLU A 24 -2.97 -18.09 27.57
C GLU A 24 -1.92 -19.19 27.83
N GLU A 25 -2.31 -20.25 28.52
CA GLU A 25 -1.42 -21.38 28.80
C GLU A 25 -1.00 -22.10 27.52
N PHE A 26 -1.96 -22.33 26.59
CA PHE A 26 -1.66 -23.00 25.33
C PHE A 26 -0.72 -22.17 24.43
N ALA A 27 -0.88 -20.84 24.41
CA ALA A 27 0.07 -19.95 23.72
C ALA A 27 1.48 -20.06 24.34
N GLY A 28 1.56 -20.17 25.68
CA GLY A 28 2.82 -20.42 26.41
C GLY A 28 3.45 -21.75 26.06
N GLN A 29 2.67 -22.80 26.11
CA GLN A 29 3.08 -24.16 25.79
C GLN A 29 3.60 -24.27 24.36
N LEU A 30 2.88 -23.64 23.39
CA LEU A 30 3.25 -23.62 21.97
C LEU A 30 4.64 -23.02 21.78
N ASP A 31 4.88 -21.79 22.28
CA ASP A 31 6.15 -21.11 22.11
C ASP A 31 7.30 -21.87 22.82
N ALA A 32 7.09 -22.31 24.06
CA ALA A 32 8.12 -23.00 24.83
C ALA A 32 8.54 -24.34 24.19
N THR A 33 7.56 -25.14 23.77
CA THR A 33 7.81 -26.44 23.14
C THR A 33 8.53 -26.28 21.80
N ILE A 34 8.08 -25.36 20.95
CA ILE A 34 8.70 -25.13 19.64
C ILE A 34 10.12 -24.59 19.80
N LEU A 35 10.37 -23.67 20.73
CA LEU A 35 11.73 -23.17 21.00
C LEU A 35 12.65 -24.29 21.46
N ARG A 36 12.21 -25.11 22.43
CA ARG A 36 12.97 -26.25 22.92
C ARG A 36 13.33 -27.24 21.82
N LEU A 37 12.38 -27.58 20.95
CA LEU A 37 12.62 -28.49 19.82
C LEU A 37 13.54 -27.85 18.77
N LEU A 38 13.43 -26.54 18.55
CA LEU A 38 14.34 -25.85 17.63
C LEU A 38 15.78 -25.82 18.16
N ASP A 39 16.00 -25.66 19.46
CA ASP A 39 17.34 -25.70 20.06
C ASP A 39 17.97 -27.10 19.91
N VAL A 40 17.16 -28.17 19.94
CA VAL A 40 17.62 -29.55 19.69
C VAL A 40 17.99 -29.76 18.21
N HIS A 41 17.10 -29.36 17.26
CA HIS A 41 17.27 -29.64 15.84
C HIS A 41 18.12 -28.61 15.09
N CYS A 42 18.25 -27.41 15.62
CA CYS A 42 18.94 -26.29 14.98
C CYS A 42 19.54 -25.34 16.02
N PRO A 43 20.51 -25.79 16.81
CA PRO A 43 21.13 -24.97 17.86
C PRO A 43 21.72 -23.69 17.26
N LEU A 44 21.58 -22.57 17.97
CA LEU A 44 22.11 -21.28 17.57
C LEU A 44 23.64 -21.34 17.50
N GLN A 45 24.19 -21.21 16.29
CA GLN A 45 25.63 -21.08 16.09
C GLN A 45 26.00 -19.60 16.05
N SER A 46 26.84 -19.16 17.01
CA SER A 46 27.45 -17.85 16.93
C SER A 46 28.51 -17.83 15.82
N ARG A 47 28.15 -17.28 14.69
CA ARG A 47 29.17 -16.95 13.66
C ARG A 47 29.74 -15.58 13.99
N CYS A 48 31.00 -15.53 14.43
CA CYS A 48 31.76 -14.29 14.37
C CYS A 48 31.69 -13.77 12.93
N LYS A 49 30.95 -12.70 12.72
CA LYS A 49 31.09 -11.92 11.50
C LYS A 49 32.47 -11.28 11.58
N LEU A 50 33.48 -11.96 11.07
CA LEU A 50 34.70 -11.28 10.67
C LEU A 50 34.26 -10.08 9.84
N ALA A 51 34.55 -8.89 10.31
CA ALA A 51 34.32 -7.64 9.62
C ALA A 51 35.08 -7.71 8.28
N SER A 52 34.49 -8.35 7.29
CA SER A 52 35.12 -8.49 6.00
C SER A 52 34.80 -7.25 5.19
N ASN A 53 35.76 -6.36 5.04
CA ASN A 53 35.87 -5.40 3.93
C ASN A 53 35.78 -6.08 2.52
N LYS A 54 35.34 -7.35 2.45
CA LYS A 54 35.20 -8.15 1.24
C LYS A 54 33.80 -8.11 0.60
N LEU A 55 32.89 -7.22 1.05
CA LEU A 55 31.59 -7.05 0.40
C LEU A 55 31.69 -6.52 -1.04
N GLU A 56 32.75 -5.76 -1.34
CA GLU A 56 32.95 -5.14 -2.65
C GLU A 56 33.23 -6.12 -3.79
N ASN A 57 33.68 -7.35 -3.51
CA ASN A 57 34.11 -8.31 -4.53
C ASN A 57 33.29 -9.62 -4.57
N ARG A 58 32.14 -9.68 -3.94
CA ARG A 58 31.29 -10.90 -3.96
C ARG A 58 30.86 -11.35 -5.35
N TRP A 59 30.91 -10.47 -6.33
CA TRP A 59 30.56 -10.75 -7.71
C TRP A 59 31.73 -11.27 -8.56
N LEU A 60 32.97 -11.27 -8.06
CA LEU A 60 34.15 -11.75 -8.77
C LEU A 60 34.24 -13.29 -8.70
N SER A 61 34.09 -13.95 -9.85
CA SER A 61 34.30 -15.39 -9.96
C SER A 61 35.79 -15.75 -9.84
N THR A 62 36.04 -17.03 -9.54
CA THR A 62 37.41 -17.58 -9.51
C THR A 62 38.16 -17.36 -10.82
N GLU A 63 37.47 -17.51 -11.95
CA GLU A 63 38.01 -17.28 -13.30
C GLU A 63 38.40 -15.81 -13.54
N ALA A 64 37.55 -14.88 -13.12
CA ALA A 64 37.82 -13.44 -13.22
C ALA A 64 39.02 -13.02 -12.35
N VAL A 65 39.14 -13.66 -11.16
CA VAL A 65 40.34 -13.44 -10.31
C VAL A 65 41.61 -13.96 -10.96
N ALA A 66 41.57 -15.17 -11.55
CA ALA A 66 42.71 -15.76 -12.28
C ALA A 66 43.15 -14.88 -13.47
N ALA A 67 42.17 -14.45 -14.28
CA ALA A 67 42.45 -13.54 -15.41
C ALA A 67 43.06 -12.22 -14.96
N LYS A 68 42.62 -11.63 -13.83
CA LYS A 68 43.25 -10.44 -13.23
C LYS A 68 44.69 -10.69 -12.78
N ARG A 69 45.01 -11.85 -12.23
CA ARG A 69 46.35 -12.24 -11.80
C ARG A 69 47.29 -12.34 -13.01
N ILE A 70 46.82 -13.02 -14.08
CA ILE A 70 47.61 -13.13 -15.35
C ILE A 70 47.88 -11.76 -15.95
N ARG A 71 46.85 -10.90 -16.04
CA ARG A 71 47.01 -9.52 -16.52
C ARG A 71 48.12 -8.75 -15.74
N ARG A 72 48.03 -8.79 -14.39
CA ARG A 72 49.02 -8.11 -13.53
C ARG A 72 50.42 -8.66 -13.69
N ARG A 73 50.58 -9.99 -13.89
CA ARG A 73 51.92 -10.61 -14.14
C ARG A 73 52.51 -10.11 -15.46
N LEU A 74 51.70 -10.11 -16.53
CA LEU A 74 52.13 -9.65 -17.85
C LEU A 74 52.39 -8.12 -17.89
N GLU A 75 51.64 -7.33 -17.12
CA GLU A 75 51.85 -5.91 -16.94
C GLU A 75 53.24 -5.64 -16.31
N ARG A 76 53.59 -6.36 -15.25
CA ARG A 76 54.89 -6.23 -14.59
C ARG A 76 56.02 -6.63 -15.53
N LYS A 77 55.87 -7.73 -16.29
CA LYS A 77 56.84 -8.19 -17.27
C LYS A 77 57.08 -7.13 -18.34
N TRP A 78 56.02 -6.59 -18.94
CA TRP A 78 56.15 -5.52 -19.93
C TRP A 78 56.81 -4.25 -19.36
N ARG A 79 56.45 -3.85 -18.16
CA ARG A 79 57.05 -2.66 -17.51
C ARG A 79 58.52 -2.82 -17.21
N SER A 80 59.02 -4.04 -17.04
CA SER A 80 60.43 -4.31 -16.81
C SER A 80 61.22 -4.53 -18.11
N SER A 81 60.61 -5.16 -19.14
CA SER A 81 61.28 -5.52 -20.39
C SER A 81 61.21 -4.44 -21.47
N HIS A 82 60.19 -3.57 -21.42
CA HIS A 82 59.79 -2.62 -22.46
C HIS A 82 59.73 -3.23 -23.89
N ASN A 83 59.62 -4.60 -23.98
CA ASN A 83 59.56 -5.32 -25.25
C ASN A 83 58.17 -5.20 -25.89
N PRO A 84 58.05 -4.89 -27.20
CA PRO A 84 56.78 -4.84 -27.93
C PRO A 84 55.95 -6.12 -27.84
N ASP A 85 56.54 -7.29 -27.85
CA ASP A 85 55.86 -8.58 -27.74
C ASP A 85 55.19 -8.76 -26.35
N ASP A 86 55.90 -8.35 -25.30
CA ASP A 86 55.33 -8.36 -23.95
C ASP A 86 54.15 -7.36 -23.81
N TYR A 87 54.20 -6.24 -24.52
CA TYR A 87 53.07 -5.30 -24.62
C TYR A 87 51.85 -5.92 -25.31
N VAL A 88 52.06 -6.63 -26.42
CA VAL A 88 51.01 -7.31 -27.15
C VAL A 88 50.35 -8.38 -26.25
N ALA A 89 51.19 -9.18 -25.54
CA ALA A 89 50.69 -10.19 -24.59
C ALA A 89 49.88 -9.56 -23.43
N TYR A 90 50.39 -8.44 -22.86
CA TYR A 90 49.64 -7.70 -21.85
C TYR A 90 48.29 -7.15 -22.37
N ARG A 91 48.25 -6.57 -23.56
CA ARG A 91 47.02 -6.05 -24.19
C ARG A 91 46.00 -7.17 -24.44
N ARG A 92 46.46 -8.36 -24.84
CA ARG A 92 45.59 -9.56 -24.97
C ARG A 92 45.02 -10.00 -23.63
N ALA A 93 45.87 -10.02 -22.57
CA ALA A 93 45.41 -10.36 -21.22
C ALA A 93 44.43 -9.33 -20.64
N CYS A 94 44.58 -8.04 -20.99
CA CYS A 94 43.57 -7.01 -20.64
C CYS A 94 42.20 -7.30 -21.21
N ARG A 95 42.11 -7.70 -22.49
CA ARG A 95 40.83 -8.03 -23.13
C ARG A 95 40.18 -9.25 -22.45
N VAL A 96 40.97 -10.30 -22.18
CA VAL A 96 40.47 -11.52 -21.50
C VAL A 96 40.00 -11.21 -20.10
N ALA A 97 40.78 -10.46 -19.31
CA ALA A 97 40.40 -10.10 -17.95
C ALA A 97 39.11 -9.25 -17.91
N ASN A 98 39.00 -8.25 -18.82
CA ASN A 98 37.81 -7.41 -18.91
C ASN A 98 36.55 -8.23 -19.28
N LYS A 99 36.67 -9.17 -20.24
CA LYS A 99 35.57 -10.07 -20.62
C LYS A 99 35.13 -10.94 -19.45
N ALA A 100 36.07 -11.57 -18.74
CA ALA A 100 35.79 -12.40 -17.56
C ALA A 100 35.13 -11.60 -16.41
N ILE A 101 35.59 -10.37 -16.15
CA ILE A 101 35.03 -9.46 -15.15
C ILE A 101 33.58 -9.09 -15.49
N VAL A 102 33.32 -8.71 -16.74
CA VAL A 102 31.96 -8.34 -17.19
C VAL A 102 31.01 -9.53 -17.08
N GLN A 103 31.47 -10.74 -17.51
CA GLN A 103 30.65 -11.95 -17.42
C GLN A 103 30.35 -12.33 -15.97
N SER A 104 31.33 -12.32 -15.11
CA SER A 104 31.18 -12.61 -13.69
C SER A 104 30.17 -11.66 -13.00
N ARG A 105 30.22 -10.39 -13.33
CA ARG A 105 29.23 -9.38 -12.86
C ARG A 105 27.83 -9.65 -13.38
N HIS A 106 27.72 -9.97 -14.66
CA HIS A 106 26.47 -10.33 -15.31
C HIS A 106 25.81 -11.53 -14.58
N ASP A 107 26.56 -12.62 -14.43
CA ASP A 107 26.03 -13.86 -13.83
C ASP A 107 25.61 -13.69 -12.37
N PHE A 108 26.38 -12.91 -11.61
CA PHE A 108 26.04 -12.60 -10.21
C PHE A 108 24.73 -11.82 -10.07
N TYR A 109 24.56 -10.73 -10.82
CA TYR A 109 23.36 -9.89 -10.71
C TYR A 109 22.14 -10.56 -11.34
N SER A 110 22.31 -11.28 -12.46
CA SER A 110 21.24 -12.07 -13.08
C SER A 110 20.70 -13.15 -12.13
N ARG A 111 21.60 -13.85 -11.43
CA ARG A 111 21.21 -14.84 -10.42
C ARG A 111 20.43 -14.18 -9.29
N ARG A 112 20.95 -13.09 -8.70
CA ARG A 112 20.25 -12.38 -7.60
C ARG A 112 18.86 -11.88 -7.98
N ILE A 113 18.67 -11.45 -9.23
CA ILE A 113 17.37 -10.99 -9.70
C ILE A 113 16.41 -12.15 -9.91
N ARG A 114 16.89 -13.28 -10.43
CA ARG A 114 16.10 -14.52 -10.55
C ARG A 114 15.70 -15.07 -9.19
N ASP A 115 16.64 -15.14 -8.25
CA ASP A 115 16.41 -15.62 -6.87
C ASP A 115 15.44 -14.72 -6.09
N ALA A 116 15.27 -13.47 -6.49
CA ALA A 116 14.27 -12.57 -5.94
C ALA A 116 12.83 -12.95 -6.32
N GLY A 117 12.64 -13.86 -7.28
CA GLY A 117 11.34 -14.38 -7.70
C GLY A 117 10.36 -13.26 -8.07
N SER A 118 9.13 -13.31 -7.59
CA SER A 118 8.09 -12.29 -7.81
C SER A 118 8.12 -11.14 -6.80
N ASP A 119 9.04 -11.14 -5.82
CA ASP A 119 9.11 -10.10 -4.80
C ASP A 119 9.71 -8.79 -5.34
N PRO A 120 8.93 -7.71 -5.51
CA PRO A 120 9.40 -6.44 -6.05
C PRO A 120 10.48 -5.78 -5.19
N ARG A 121 10.46 -5.99 -3.86
CA ARG A 121 11.44 -5.38 -2.92
C ARG A 121 12.80 -6.04 -3.06
N ARG A 122 12.84 -7.37 -3.13
CA ARG A 122 14.09 -8.13 -3.36
C ARG A 122 14.69 -7.78 -4.71
N ARG A 123 13.86 -7.71 -5.76
CA ARG A 123 14.31 -7.29 -7.11
C ARG A 123 14.88 -5.88 -7.09
N TRP A 124 14.18 -4.94 -6.47
CA TRP A 124 14.68 -3.56 -6.36
C TRP A 124 15.95 -3.48 -5.53
N SER A 125 16.08 -4.24 -4.46
CA SER A 125 17.32 -4.32 -3.69
C SER A 125 18.49 -4.81 -4.54
N ALA A 126 18.29 -5.88 -5.34
CA ALA A 126 19.32 -6.40 -6.24
C ALA A 126 19.73 -5.37 -7.31
N VAL A 127 18.75 -4.65 -7.88
CA VAL A 127 18.99 -3.56 -8.85
C VAL A 127 19.72 -2.40 -8.21
N ARG A 128 19.30 -1.96 -7.03
CA ARG A 128 19.97 -0.88 -6.27
C ARG A 128 21.41 -1.24 -5.93
N ASP A 129 21.65 -2.48 -5.50
CA ASP A 129 23.01 -2.96 -5.23
C ASP A 129 23.88 -2.96 -6.51
N ALA A 130 23.28 -3.28 -7.66
CA ALA A 130 23.97 -3.20 -8.95
C ALA A 130 24.27 -1.75 -9.38
N LEU A 131 23.37 -0.81 -9.09
CA LEU A 131 23.49 0.61 -9.40
C LEU A 131 24.50 1.33 -8.50
N HIS A 132 24.45 1.03 -7.20
CA HIS A 132 25.25 1.71 -6.17
C HIS A 132 26.49 0.93 -5.73
N ALA A 133 26.90 -0.09 -6.49
CA ALA A 133 28.14 -0.83 -6.21
C ALA A 133 29.39 0.08 -6.15
N ALA A 134 29.30 1.32 -6.70
CA ALA A 134 30.36 2.33 -6.68
C ALA A 134 30.15 3.48 -5.66
N GLU A 135 28.93 3.63 -5.09
CA GLU A 135 28.55 4.81 -4.30
C GLU A 135 28.26 4.51 -2.81
N ARG A 136 28.66 3.36 -2.29
CA ARG A 136 28.61 3.12 -0.85
C ARG A 136 29.72 3.89 -0.12
N GLN A 137 29.77 5.22 -0.31
CA GLN A 137 30.37 6.11 0.68
C GLN A 137 29.38 6.22 1.84
N GLY A 138 29.85 5.85 3.01
CA GLY A 138 29.09 5.73 4.21
C GLY A 138 28.32 7.00 4.57
N THR A 139 27.03 6.92 4.54
CA THR A 139 26.29 7.47 5.66
C THR A 139 26.55 6.48 6.80
N ASN A 140 27.43 6.83 7.72
CA ASN A 140 27.53 6.15 9.00
C ASN A 140 26.09 6.11 9.52
N PRO A 141 25.48 4.91 9.77
CA PRO A 141 24.27 4.88 10.53
C PRO A 141 24.66 5.53 11.86
N THR A 142 23.99 6.63 12.21
CA THR A 142 24.08 7.23 13.55
C THR A 142 24.11 6.09 14.52
N ALA A 143 25.12 6.05 15.40
CA ALA A 143 25.44 4.88 16.21
C ALA A 143 24.18 4.37 16.94
N HIS A 144 23.79 3.14 16.65
CA HIS A 144 22.71 2.51 17.39
C HIS A 144 23.16 2.32 18.82
N SER A 145 22.39 2.81 19.77
CA SER A 145 22.65 2.66 21.21
C SER A 145 21.34 2.43 21.96
N ARG A 146 21.44 1.99 23.22
CA ARG A 146 20.27 1.85 24.10
C ARG A 146 19.63 3.21 24.40
N GLU A 147 20.45 4.23 24.63
CA GLU A 147 20.02 5.61 24.92
C GLU A 147 19.20 6.16 23.74
N ARG A 148 19.62 5.89 22.52
CA ARG A 148 18.88 6.30 21.33
C ARG A 148 17.55 5.56 21.19
N CYS A 149 17.50 4.25 21.53
CA CYS A 149 16.23 3.52 21.56
C CYS A 149 15.28 4.12 22.60
N GLN A 150 15.81 4.49 23.77
CA GLN A 150 15.02 5.10 24.85
C GLN A 150 14.51 6.49 24.46
N SER A 151 15.35 7.32 23.84
CA SER A 151 14.95 8.65 23.33
C SER A 151 13.77 8.56 22.32
N PHE A 152 13.75 7.56 21.45
CA PHE A 152 12.61 7.33 20.58
C PHE A 152 11.36 6.87 21.33
N ALA A 153 11.51 5.98 22.31
CA ALA A 153 10.39 5.49 23.12
C ALA A 153 9.73 6.65 23.89
N ASP A 154 10.54 7.47 24.55
CA ASP A 154 10.10 8.63 25.32
C ASP A 154 9.42 9.66 24.42
N TYR A 155 10.00 9.95 23.25
CA TYR A 155 9.41 10.86 22.27
C TYR A 155 8.02 10.38 21.79
N PHE A 156 7.86 9.09 21.45
CA PHE A 156 6.58 8.60 20.97
C PHE A 156 5.50 8.67 22.05
N VAL A 157 5.84 8.40 23.31
CA VAL A 157 4.91 8.54 24.45
C VAL A 157 4.57 9.99 24.71
N ALA A 158 5.57 10.86 24.80
CA ALA A 158 5.38 12.30 25.05
C ALA A 158 4.54 12.97 23.95
N LYS A 159 4.75 12.59 22.69
CA LYS A 159 3.97 13.11 21.56
C LYS A 159 2.47 12.85 21.74
N ILE A 160 2.07 11.63 22.13
CA ILE A 160 0.66 11.28 22.32
C ILE A 160 0.09 12.05 23.53
N ALA A 161 0.84 12.12 24.63
CA ALA A 161 0.46 12.88 25.83
C ALA A 161 0.22 14.36 25.49
N ASN A 162 1.11 14.98 24.72
CA ASN A 162 0.97 16.38 24.28
C ASN A 162 -0.29 16.59 23.41
N ILE A 163 -0.56 15.70 22.45
CA ILE A 163 -1.78 15.78 21.64
C ILE A 163 -3.03 15.71 22.54
N LYS A 164 -3.06 14.76 23.48
CA LYS A 164 -4.19 14.63 24.41
C LYS A 164 -4.35 15.84 25.32
N SER A 165 -3.27 16.45 25.80
CA SER A 165 -3.34 17.67 26.61
C SER A 165 -3.92 18.87 25.84
N VAL A 166 -3.52 19.05 24.57
CA VAL A 166 -4.08 20.09 23.69
C VAL A 166 -5.59 19.87 23.46
N ILE A 167 -6.00 18.64 23.20
CA ILE A 167 -7.42 18.30 23.03
C ILE A 167 -8.22 18.62 24.29
N LEU A 168 -7.71 18.27 25.48
CA LEU A 168 -8.38 18.59 26.76
C LEU A 168 -8.51 20.08 26.99
N GLN A 169 -7.48 20.88 26.63
CA GLN A 169 -7.54 22.33 26.70
C GLN A 169 -8.60 22.92 25.74
N GLN A 170 -8.69 22.40 24.53
CA GLN A 170 -9.71 22.83 23.56
C GLN A 170 -11.14 22.53 24.00
N LEU A 171 -11.34 21.48 24.78
CA LEU A 171 -12.64 21.12 25.31
C LEU A 171 -13.11 22.01 26.48
N ASN A 172 -12.22 22.79 27.10
CA ASN A 172 -12.53 23.76 28.20
C ASN A 172 -13.44 23.17 29.29
N GLY A 173 -13.28 21.89 29.63
CA GLY A 173 -14.11 21.22 30.64
C GLY A 173 -15.56 20.92 30.21
N SER A 174 -15.94 21.19 28.94
CA SER A 174 -17.28 20.80 28.46
C SER A 174 -17.34 19.27 28.26
N VAL A 175 -18.17 18.63 29.08
CA VAL A 175 -18.47 17.19 28.99
C VAL A 175 -19.54 17.00 27.92
N SER A 176 -19.11 16.89 26.66
CA SER A 176 -20.03 16.48 25.57
C SER A 176 -19.81 15.01 25.27
N ASP A 177 -20.89 14.28 25.05
CA ASP A 177 -20.82 12.85 24.68
C ASP A 177 -20.15 12.72 23.28
N PRO A 178 -19.02 12.01 23.16
CA PRO A 178 -18.36 11.78 21.86
C PRO A 178 -19.22 10.98 20.90
N MET A 179 -20.27 10.32 21.39
CA MET A 179 -21.16 9.44 20.61
C MET A 179 -22.49 10.08 20.23
N VAL A 180 -22.67 11.39 20.41
CA VAL A 180 -23.93 12.09 20.13
C VAL A 180 -24.43 11.90 18.67
N HIS A 181 -23.53 11.65 17.73
CA HIS A 181 -23.84 11.43 16.31
C HIS A 181 -23.82 9.95 15.90
N ASP A 182 -23.60 9.03 16.84
CA ASP A 182 -23.49 7.60 16.53
C ASP A 182 -24.89 6.99 16.36
N ALA A 183 -25.18 6.48 15.17
CA ALA A 183 -26.41 5.74 14.93
C ALA A 183 -26.41 4.42 15.71
N ALA A 184 -27.55 4.08 16.33
CA ALA A 184 -27.70 2.81 17.03
C ALA A 184 -27.77 1.64 16.04
N PHE A 185 -27.13 0.54 16.39
CA PHE A 185 -27.21 -0.70 15.62
C PHE A 185 -28.62 -1.29 15.71
N VAL A 186 -29.19 -1.59 14.54
CA VAL A 186 -30.48 -2.27 14.43
C VAL A 186 -30.26 -3.62 13.78
N GLY A 187 -30.45 -4.70 14.51
CA GLY A 187 -30.26 -6.05 13.99
C GLY A 187 -29.78 -7.04 15.07
N THR A 188 -29.48 -8.27 14.66
CA THR A 188 -28.94 -9.29 15.54
C THR A 188 -27.49 -8.99 15.90
N GLN A 189 -27.20 -8.87 17.18
CA GLN A 189 -25.85 -8.64 17.69
C GLN A 189 -24.96 -9.87 17.44
N LEU A 190 -23.69 -9.63 17.16
CA LEU A 190 -22.68 -10.67 17.08
C LEU A 190 -22.03 -10.89 18.45
N THR A 191 -22.42 -11.99 19.11
CA THR A 191 -22.04 -12.29 20.51
C THR A 191 -20.93 -13.32 20.65
N SER A 192 -20.74 -14.17 19.62
CA SER A 192 -19.76 -15.26 19.63
C SER A 192 -19.13 -15.47 18.27
N LEU A 193 -18.01 -16.16 18.22
CA LEU A 193 -17.25 -16.45 17.00
C LEU A 193 -17.21 -17.95 16.72
N THR A 194 -17.32 -18.31 15.46
CA THR A 194 -17.10 -19.69 15.01
C THR A 194 -15.62 -20.05 15.09
N PRO A 195 -15.26 -21.25 15.63
CA PRO A 195 -13.88 -21.70 15.66
C PRO A 195 -13.30 -21.88 14.25
N PRO A 196 -12.02 -21.63 14.03
CA PRO A 196 -11.39 -21.86 12.73
C PRO A 196 -11.07 -23.33 12.51
N SER A 197 -11.09 -23.78 11.26
CA SER A 197 -10.59 -25.09 10.87
C SER A 197 -9.08 -25.08 10.61
N ALA A 198 -8.44 -26.23 10.72
CA ALA A 198 -7.01 -26.37 10.39
C ALA A 198 -6.73 -26.02 8.91
N ASP A 199 -7.65 -26.37 8.00
CA ASP A 199 -7.51 -26.06 6.55
C ASP A 199 -7.55 -24.55 6.28
N GLU A 200 -8.40 -23.80 7.01
CA GLU A 200 -8.43 -22.34 6.92
C GLU A 200 -7.09 -21.74 7.36
N VAL A 201 -6.54 -22.20 8.46
CA VAL A 201 -5.22 -21.78 8.95
C VAL A 201 -4.11 -22.16 7.98
N ALA A 202 -4.13 -23.37 7.40
CA ALA A 202 -3.16 -23.80 6.41
C ALA A 202 -3.16 -22.88 5.17
N LYS A 203 -4.34 -22.50 4.67
CA LYS A 203 -4.47 -21.55 3.56
C LYS A 203 -3.87 -20.19 3.92
N LEU A 204 -4.09 -19.70 5.14
CA LEU A 204 -3.51 -18.46 5.62
C LEU A 204 -1.97 -18.55 5.69
N ILE A 205 -1.41 -19.58 6.34
CA ILE A 205 0.04 -19.78 6.47
C ILE A 205 0.70 -19.82 5.07
N ASN A 206 0.14 -20.60 4.13
CA ASN A 206 0.68 -20.73 2.78
C ASN A 206 0.62 -19.43 1.97
N SER A 207 -0.41 -18.61 2.18
CA SER A 207 -0.57 -17.32 1.51
C SER A 207 0.34 -16.21 2.05
N MET A 208 0.86 -16.33 3.27
CA MET A 208 1.71 -15.32 3.89
C MET A 208 3.10 -15.26 3.24
N PRO A 209 3.72 -14.08 3.16
CA PRO A 209 5.12 -13.99 2.76
C PRO A 209 6.03 -14.66 3.82
N ALA A 210 7.10 -15.34 3.38
CA ALA A 210 8.10 -15.96 4.27
C ALA A 210 8.99 -14.88 4.94
N LYS A 211 8.37 -13.98 5.72
CA LYS A 211 9.03 -12.88 6.41
C LYS A 211 8.76 -13.00 7.91
N SER A 212 9.81 -13.27 8.69
CA SER A 212 9.72 -13.34 10.14
C SER A 212 9.69 -11.95 10.78
N SER A 213 8.96 -11.83 11.88
CA SER A 213 9.02 -10.69 12.78
C SER A 213 10.21 -10.85 13.75
N PRO A 214 10.81 -9.75 14.22
CA PRO A 214 11.77 -9.82 15.32
C PRO A 214 11.19 -10.39 16.65
N MET A 215 9.86 -10.49 16.71
CA MET A 215 9.10 -11.00 17.86
C MET A 215 8.74 -12.49 17.74
N ASP A 216 8.98 -13.09 16.56
CA ASP A 216 8.63 -14.50 16.33
C ASP A 216 9.59 -15.40 17.12
N ALA A 217 9.03 -16.36 17.85
CA ALA A 217 9.80 -17.41 18.52
C ALA A 217 10.55 -18.30 17.51
N PHE A 218 9.99 -18.45 16.29
CA PHE A 218 10.58 -19.23 15.21
C PHE A 218 10.30 -18.63 13.84
N PRO A 219 11.17 -18.89 12.83
CA PRO A 219 11.04 -18.30 11.51
C PRO A 219 9.76 -18.70 10.80
N THR A 220 9.08 -17.76 10.14
CA THR A 220 7.89 -18.00 9.31
C THR A 220 8.15 -19.03 8.20
N SER A 221 9.39 -19.18 7.74
CA SER A 221 9.74 -20.20 6.75
C SER A 221 9.56 -21.63 7.28
N ILE A 222 9.89 -21.87 8.56
CA ILE A 222 9.67 -23.16 9.24
C ILE A 222 8.17 -23.41 9.38
N MET A 223 7.41 -22.41 9.84
CA MET A 223 5.95 -22.50 9.93
C MET A 223 5.32 -22.90 8.58
N LYS A 224 5.80 -22.34 7.48
CA LYS A 224 5.30 -22.69 6.12
C LYS A 224 5.69 -24.08 5.69
N SER A 225 6.91 -24.52 5.99
CA SER A 225 7.38 -25.87 5.65
C SER A 225 6.69 -26.97 6.46
N CYS A 226 6.17 -26.61 7.65
CA CYS A 226 5.44 -27.50 8.55
C CYS A 226 3.98 -27.06 8.74
N ALA A 227 3.35 -26.51 7.68
CA ALA A 227 1.99 -25.99 7.77
C ALA A 227 0.96 -27.06 8.18
N ASP A 228 1.21 -28.31 7.85
CA ASP A 228 0.46 -29.51 8.26
C ASP A 228 0.42 -29.67 9.79
N ILE A 229 1.50 -29.33 10.48
CA ILE A 229 1.63 -29.43 11.94
C ILE A 229 1.15 -28.16 12.64
N PHE A 230 1.54 -26.98 12.14
CA PHE A 230 1.20 -25.72 12.78
C PHE A 230 -0.26 -25.35 12.62
N SER A 231 -0.93 -25.78 11.55
CA SER A 231 -2.31 -25.40 11.30
C SER A 231 -3.29 -25.90 12.37
N PRO A 232 -3.30 -27.17 12.81
CA PRO A 232 -4.16 -27.61 13.88
C PRO A 232 -3.84 -26.94 15.23
N LEU A 233 -2.55 -26.69 15.53
CA LEU A 233 -2.13 -26.03 16.77
C LEU A 233 -2.61 -24.57 16.82
N ILE A 234 -2.43 -23.81 15.74
CA ILE A 234 -2.90 -22.43 15.67
C ILE A 234 -4.44 -22.35 15.61
N ALA A 235 -5.10 -23.32 14.94
CA ALA A 235 -6.57 -23.42 14.95
C ALA A 235 -7.10 -23.64 16.37
N ARG A 236 -6.45 -24.53 17.16
CA ARG A 236 -6.79 -24.75 18.58
C ARG A 236 -6.59 -23.47 19.40
N LEU A 237 -5.44 -22.81 19.26
CA LEU A 237 -5.17 -21.54 19.96
C LEU A 237 -6.25 -20.50 19.68
N ALA A 238 -6.59 -20.31 18.42
CA ALA A 238 -7.62 -19.35 18.01
C ALA A 238 -9.03 -19.77 18.52
N ALA A 239 -9.36 -21.07 18.50
CA ALA A 239 -10.63 -21.57 19.01
C ALA A 239 -10.77 -21.32 20.52
N LEU A 240 -9.73 -21.60 21.33
CA LEU A 240 -9.71 -21.28 22.76
C LEU A 240 -9.83 -19.77 22.98
N SER A 241 -9.02 -18.98 22.29
CA SER A 241 -9.03 -17.52 22.37
C SER A 241 -10.42 -16.93 22.07
N PHE A 242 -11.12 -17.43 21.05
CA PHE A 242 -12.47 -16.97 20.66
C PHE A 242 -13.54 -17.41 21.66
N LYS A 243 -13.45 -18.63 22.17
CA LYS A 243 -14.38 -19.17 23.18
C LYS A 243 -14.29 -18.40 24.49
N GLU A 244 -13.06 -18.11 24.95
CA GLU A 244 -12.81 -17.40 26.20
C GLU A 244 -13.01 -15.88 26.07
N GLY A 245 -13.02 -15.34 24.86
CA GLY A 245 -13.02 -13.89 24.61
C GLY A 245 -11.71 -13.21 25.06
N VAL A 246 -10.58 -13.93 24.99
CA VAL A 246 -9.26 -13.47 25.48
C VAL A 246 -8.23 -13.53 24.37
N PHE A 247 -7.46 -12.45 24.22
CA PHE A 247 -6.27 -12.41 23.39
C PHE A 247 -5.02 -12.61 24.25
N PRO A 248 -4.16 -13.62 24.00
CA PRO A 248 -3.05 -13.95 24.87
C PRO A 248 -2.09 -12.78 25.15
N GLU A 249 -1.73 -12.57 26.42
CA GLU A 249 -0.89 -11.46 26.88
C GLU A 249 0.48 -11.41 26.17
N ARG A 250 1.09 -12.58 25.97
CA ARG A 250 2.38 -12.70 25.28
C ARG A 250 2.34 -12.20 23.84
N ASN A 251 1.17 -12.21 23.20
CA ASN A 251 0.95 -11.71 21.84
C ASN A 251 0.70 -10.20 21.79
N LYS A 252 0.59 -9.52 22.92
CA LYS A 252 0.34 -8.08 23.04
C LYS A 252 1.61 -7.23 22.97
N MET A 253 2.79 -7.81 23.16
CA MET A 253 4.06 -7.09 23.06
C MET A 253 4.39 -6.73 21.62
N ALA A 254 4.82 -5.49 21.37
CA ALA A 254 5.23 -4.99 20.08
C ALA A 254 6.69 -4.50 20.08
N SER A 255 7.46 -4.87 19.06
CA SER A 255 8.76 -4.27 18.77
C SER A 255 8.61 -3.13 17.79
N VAL A 256 8.81 -1.89 18.22
CA VAL A 256 8.67 -0.69 17.37
C VAL A 256 9.98 -0.41 16.64
N THR A 257 9.90 -0.29 15.31
CA THR A 257 11.00 0.18 14.47
C THR A 257 10.69 1.61 14.02
N PRO A 258 11.52 2.61 14.39
CA PRO A 258 11.40 3.96 13.87
C PRO A 258 11.67 3.99 12.36
N LEU A 259 10.72 4.50 11.57
CA LEU A 259 10.85 4.65 10.12
C LEU A 259 10.85 6.12 9.73
N LEU A 260 11.92 6.59 9.07
CA LEU A 260 12.02 7.97 8.60
C LEU A 260 10.89 8.28 7.61
N LYS A 261 10.13 9.38 7.85
CA LYS A 261 8.94 9.75 7.06
C LYS A 261 9.23 10.01 5.59
N LYS A 262 10.37 10.66 5.30
CA LYS A 262 10.83 10.97 3.92
C LYS A 262 12.37 10.87 3.87
N GLN A 263 12.90 10.46 2.72
CA GLN A 263 14.35 10.56 2.47
C GLN A 263 14.80 12.02 2.49
N GLY A 264 15.96 12.28 3.09
CA GLY A 264 16.54 13.64 3.18
C GLY A 264 16.12 14.44 4.41
N LEU A 265 15.24 13.91 5.26
CA LEU A 265 14.98 14.49 6.58
C LEU A 265 16.15 14.19 7.51
N ASP A 266 16.40 15.11 8.46
CA ASP A 266 17.41 14.94 9.49
C ASP A 266 17.20 13.64 10.28
N PRO A 267 18.14 12.67 10.23
CA PRO A 267 18.00 11.40 10.92
C PRO A 267 18.19 11.50 12.44
N ASP A 268 18.68 12.60 12.97
CA ASP A 268 18.87 12.78 14.41
C ASP A 268 17.64 13.34 15.11
N ASN A 269 16.74 13.95 14.36
CA ASN A 269 15.48 14.44 14.88
C ASN A 269 14.42 13.32 14.95
N THR A 270 14.05 12.91 16.17
CA THR A 270 13.03 11.87 16.45
C THR A 270 11.66 12.21 15.87
N ALA A 271 11.33 13.50 15.71
CA ALA A 271 10.07 13.96 15.13
C ALA A 271 9.88 13.56 13.66
N ASN A 272 10.98 13.28 12.96
CA ASN A 272 10.98 12.85 11.57
C ASN A 272 10.63 11.38 11.36
N TYR A 273 10.35 10.62 12.43
CA TYR A 273 10.08 9.20 12.36
C TYR A 273 8.61 8.84 12.63
N ARG A 274 8.21 7.69 12.07
CA ARG A 274 6.94 7.01 12.39
C ARG A 274 7.25 5.74 13.18
N PRO A 275 6.49 5.42 14.24
CA PRO A 275 6.60 4.14 14.94
C PRO A 275 5.91 3.05 14.11
N ILE A 276 6.65 2.01 13.71
CA ILE A 276 6.07 0.84 13.05
C ILE A 276 6.17 -0.34 14.00
N SER A 277 5.01 -0.84 14.44
CA SER A 277 4.90 -1.97 15.35
C SER A 277 5.09 -3.29 14.62
N ASN A 278 6.09 -4.06 15.01
CA ASN A 278 6.29 -5.43 14.56
C ASN A 278 5.68 -6.37 15.60
N LEU A 279 4.65 -7.10 15.21
CA LEU A 279 3.93 -8.08 16.02
C LEU A 279 4.33 -9.49 15.60
N GLN A 280 4.11 -10.47 16.47
CA GLN A 280 4.33 -11.90 16.19
C GLN A 280 3.49 -12.37 15.01
N THR A 281 4.03 -13.32 14.24
CA THR A 281 3.34 -13.89 13.08
C THR A 281 2.09 -14.69 13.49
N VAL A 282 2.15 -15.44 14.60
CA VAL A 282 1.00 -16.17 15.15
C VAL A 282 -0.12 -15.20 15.54
N SER A 283 0.23 -14.10 16.24
CA SER A 283 -0.71 -13.01 16.54
C SER A 283 -1.47 -12.54 15.27
N LYS A 284 -0.75 -12.27 14.20
CA LYS A 284 -1.35 -11.82 12.92
C LYS A 284 -2.24 -12.88 12.26
N ILE A 285 -1.97 -14.16 12.46
CA ILE A 285 -2.86 -15.23 11.97
C ILE A 285 -4.16 -15.22 12.78
N VAL A 286 -4.10 -15.17 14.10
CA VAL A 286 -5.28 -15.09 14.98
C VAL A 286 -6.11 -13.84 14.67
N GLU A 287 -5.46 -12.67 14.49
CA GLU A 287 -6.13 -11.43 14.06
C GLU A 287 -6.86 -11.59 12.71
N ARG A 288 -6.27 -12.27 11.71
CA ARG A 288 -6.93 -12.52 10.42
C ARG A 288 -8.11 -13.45 10.52
N LEU A 289 -8.00 -14.47 11.35
CA LEU A 289 -9.10 -15.39 11.63
C LEU A 289 -10.25 -14.64 12.31
N PHE A 290 -9.95 -13.76 13.27
CA PHE A 290 -10.94 -12.88 13.91
C PHE A 290 -11.60 -11.94 12.88
N LEU A 291 -10.77 -11.24 12.08
CA LEU A 291 -11.25 -10.32 11.04
C LEU A 291 -12.23 -11.00 10.08
N SER A 292 -11.92 -12.22 9.64
CA SER A 292 -12.77 -12.96 8.69
C SER A 292 -14.18 -13.26 9.25
N ARG A 293 -14.34 -13.32 10.58
CA ARG A 293 -15.64 -13.56 11.24
C ARG A 293 -16.49 -12.30 11.41
N ILE A 294 -15.82 -11.17 11.68
CA ILE A 294 -16.57 -9.94 11.99
C ILE A 294 -16.82 -9.06 10.77
N ILE A 295 -16.03 -9.19 9.70
CA ILE A 295 -16.04 -8.21 8.60
C ILE A 295 -17.40 -8.10 7.91
N ALA A 296 -18.07 -9.24 7.66
CA ALA A 296 -19.39 -9.24 7.03
C ALA A 296 -20.46 -8.56 7.88
N HIS A 297 -20.40 -8.75 9.19
CA HIS A 297 -21.32 -8.14 10.15
C HIS A 297 -21.13 -6.62 10.20
N VAL A 298 -19.89 -6.14 10.38
CA VAL A 298 -19.64 -4.70 10.49
C VAL A 298 -19.83 -3.94 9.19
N GLU A 299 -19.60 -4.57 8.01
CA GLU A 299 -19.86 -3.93 6.71
C GLU A 299 -21.35 -3.75 6.42
N GLN A 300 -22.22 -4.50 7.08
CA GLN A 300 -23.69 -4.39 6.96
C GLN A 300 -24.29 -3.38 7.94
N ALA A 301 -23.55 -2.98 8.97
CA ALA A 301 -24.03 -2.01 9.96
C ALA A 301 -24.38 -0.67 9.31
N PRO A 302 -25.52 -0.03 9.68
CA PRO A 302 -25.91 1.29 9.17
C PRO A 302 -24.84 2.36 9.39
N SER A 303 -24.14 2.30 10.51
CA SER A 303 -23.07 3.22 10.91
C SER A 303 -21.78 3.04 10.12
N PHE A 304 -21.69 2.03 9.25
CA PHE A 304 -20.48 1.78 8.48
C PHE A 304 -20.33 2.80 7.36
N ASN A 305 -19.28 3.63 7.38
CA ASN A 305 -19.04 4.63 6.34
C ASN A 305 -18.72 3.98 4.99
N ARG A 306 -19.66 4.02 4.05
CA ARG A 306 -19.53 3.45 2.71
C ARG A 306 -18.45 4.15 1.87
N LEU A 307 -18.10 5.40 2.18
CA LEU A 307 -17.10 6.21 1.49
C LEU A 307 -15.68 6.03 2.07
N GLN A 308 -15.52 5.24 3.15
CA GLN A 308 -14.20 4.79 3.60
C GLN A 308 -13.68 3.72 2.65
N SER A 309 -12.57 4.01 1.96
CA SER A 309 -12.02 3.16 0.88
C SER A 309 -10.79 2.35 1.30
N ALA A 310 -10.13 2.72 2.40
CA ALA A 310 -8.94 2.02 2.83
C ALA A 310 -9.25 0.65 3.45
N TYR A 311 -8.34 -0.30 3.24
CA TYR A 311 -8.35 -1.63 3.87
C TYR A 311 -9.59 -2.50 3.55
N ARG A 312 -10.34 -2.16 2.52
CA ARG A 312 -11.57 -2.87 2.10
C ARG A 312 -11.36 -3.63 0.80
N ARG A 313 -11.97 -4.82 0.72
CA ARG A 313 -11.95 -5.63 -0.49
C ARG A 313 -12.71 -4.92 -1.63
N GLY A 314 -12.10 -4.88 -2.81
CA GLY A 314 -12.69 -4.21 -3.97
C GLY A 314 -12.42 -2.71 -4.04
N HIS A 315 -11.94 -2.09 -2.97
CA HIS A 315 -11.59 -0.67 -2.90
C HIS A 315 -10.09 -0.44 -3.16
N SER A 316 -9.73 0.76 -3.58
CA SER A 316 -8.35 1.18 -3.83
C SER A 316 -8.23 2.70 -3.83
N THR A 317 -7.00 3.21 -3.80
CA THR A 317 -6.72 4.64 -4.02
C THR A 317 -7.31 5.13 -5.35
N GLU A 318 -7.24 4.29 -6.40
CA GLU A 318 -7.77 4.61 -7.72
C GLU A 318 -9.29 4.74 -7.71
N THR A 319 -10.02 3.83 -7.07
CA THR A 319 -11.49 3.91 -6.99
C THR A 319 -11.96 5.09 -6.14
N ALA A 320 -11.26 5.42 -5.05
CA ALA A 320 -11.56 6.58 -4.22
C ALA A 320 -11.39 7.89 -5.01
N LEU A 321 -10.23 8.05 -5.69
CA LEU A 321 -9.98 9.22 -6.53
C LEU A 321 -10.89 9.29 -7.75
N LEU A 322 -11.30 8.15 -8.30
CA LEU A 322 -12.22 8.09 -9.42
C LEU A 322 -13.60 8.63 -9.04
N ARG A 323 -14.10 8.30 -7.84
CA ARG A 323 -15.35 8.87 -7.29
C ARG A 323 -15.22 10.37 -7.11
N LEU A 324 -14.19 10.84 -6.42
CA LEU A 324 -13.93 12.25 -6.22
C LEU A 324 -13.84 13.03 -7.54
N SER A 325 -13.06 12.50 -8.50
CA SER A 325 -12.91 13.13 -9.81
C SER A 325 -14.23 13.14 -10.61
N ASN A 326 -15.03 12.07 -10.50
CA ASN A 326 -16.36 12.02 -11.12
C ASN A 326 -17.23 13.18 -10.64
N ASP A 327 -17.29 13.39 -9.32
CA ASP A 327 -18.14 14.43 -8.74
C ASP A 327 -17.65 15.84 -9.12
N ILE A 328 -16.33 16.05 -9.15
CA ILE A 328 -15.71 17.30 -9.63
C ILE A 328 -16.06 17.57 -11.11
N TYR A 329 -15.93 16.57 -11.98
CA TYR A 329 -16.25 16.71 -13.40
C TYR A 329 -17.73 16.97 -13.63
N THR A 330 -18.61 16.30 -12.87
CA THR A 330 -20.06 16.51 -12.94
C THR A 330 -20.45 17.91 -12.47
N ALA A 331 -19.87 18.42 -11.39
CA ALA A 331 -20.07 19.80 -10.96
C ALA A 331 -19.63 20.81 -12.01
N ALA A 332 -18.46 20.59 -12.60
CA ALA A 332 -17.95 21.47 -13.68
C ALA A 332 -18.80 21.40 -14.96
N ASP A 333 -19.39 20.26 -15.29
CA ASP A 333 -20.31 20.10 -16.41
C ASP A 333 -21.61 20.92 -16.21
N ASN A 334 -22.00 21.07 -14.94
CA ASN A 334 -23.08 21.96 -14.49
C ASN A 334 -22.62 23.41 -14.24
N LYS A 335 -21.46 23.79 -14.77
CA LYS A 335 -20.87 25.13 -14.71
C LYS A 335 -20.49 25.61 -13.30
N SER A 336 -20.27 24.70 -12.33
CA SER A 336 -19.82 25.02 -10.97
C SER A 336 -18.33 24.70 -10.78
N ARG A 337 -17.66 25.46 -9.90
CA ARG A 337 -16.33 25.09 -9.37
C ARG A 337 -16.52 24.23 -8.12
N THR A 338 -15.56 23.42 -7.80
CA THR A 338 -15.56 22.59 -6.58
C THR A 338 -14.47 23.07 -5.63
N LEU A 339 -14.85 23.40 -4.40
CA LEU A 339 -13.90 23.57 -3.30
C LEU A 339 -13.63 22.20 -2.68
N LEU A 340 -12.37 21.78 -2.66
CA LEU A 340 -11.89 20.56 -2.04
C LEU A 340 -10.91 20.89 -0.91
N ILE A 341 -11.12 20.33 0.26
CA ILE A 341 -10.28 20.48 1.44
C ILE A 341 -9.80 19.11 1.88
N GLN A 342 -8.49 18.97 2.06
CA GLN A 342 -7.85 17.77 2.62
C GLN A 342 -7.54 18.00 4.08
N LEU A 343 -8.02 17.13 4.95
CA LEU A 343 -7.80 17.19 6.38
C LEU A 343 -6.68 16.22 6.79
N ASP A 344 -5.69 16.72 7.53
CA ASP A 344 -4.61 15.88 8.10
C ASP A 344 -4.84 15.67 9.59
N LEU A 345 -4.77 14.42 10.06
CA LEU A 345 -4.90 14.05 11.45
C LEU A 345 -3.53 13.78 12.08
N SER A 346 -3.31 14.28 13.27
CA SER A 346 -2.07 14.05 14.02
C SER A 346 -2.11 12.72 14.75
N ALA A 347 -1.22 11.77 14.37
CA ALA A 347 -1.05 10.47 15.03
C ALA A 347 -2.35 9.67 15.19
N ALA A 348 -3.21 9.66 14.18
CA ALA A 348 -4.58 9.15 14.20
C ALA A 348 -4.74 7.75 14.83
N PHE A 349 -3.86 6.79 14.47
CA PHE A 349 -3.90 5.43 15.02
C PHE A 349 -3.47 5.37 16.49
N ASP A 350 -2.59 6.26 16.92
CA ASP A 350 -1.98 6.22 18.25
C ASP A 350 -2.82 6.99 19.30
N THR A 351 -3.84 7.74 18.85
CA THR A 351 -4.67 8.60 19.73
C THR A 351 -6.08 8.09 19.96
N ILE A 352 -6.47 6.93 19.42
CA ILE A 352 -7.78 6.30 19.64
C ILE A 352 -8.00 6.09 21.15
N ASP A 353 -9.16 6.54 21.65
CA ASP A 353 -9.61 6.24 23.01
C ASP A 353 -10.31 4.88 23.05
N SER A 354 -9.82 3.97 23.92
CA SER A 354 -10.33 2.60 23.98
C SER A 354 -11.77 2.53 24.50
N ARG A 355 -12.16 3.40 25.45
CA ARG A 355 -13.52 3.41 26.01
C ARG A 355 -14.54 3.81 24.95
N THR A 356 -14.26 4.90 24.21
CA THR A 356 -15.10 5.34 23.09
C THR A 356 -15.17 4.27 22.00
N LEU A 357 -14.03 3.62 21.68
CA LEU A 357 -13.98 2.53 20.70
C LEU A 357 -14.92 1.40 21.10
N PHE A 358 -14.81 0.89 22.33
CA PHE A 358 -15.63 -0.24 22.80
C PHE A 358 -17.11 0.10 22.84
N ALA A 359 -17.47 1.28 23.35
CA ALA A 359 -18.85 1.74 23.36
C ALA A 359 -19.43 1.85 21.95
N ARG A 360 -18.65 2.33 20.98
CA ARG A 360 -19.04 2.43 19.56
C ARG A 360 -19.21 1.06 18.92
N LEU A 361 -18.29 0.14 19.15
CA LEU A 361 -18.38 -1.23 18.64
C LEU A 361 -19.63 -1.94 19.14
N GLU A 362 -20.01 -1.70 20.39
CA GLU A 362 -21.21 -2.27 20.98
C GLU A 362 -22.48 -1.59 20.45
N ARG A 363 -22.61 -0.27 20.58
CA ARG A 363 -23.84 0.48 20.29
C ARG A 363 -24.11 0.64 18.80
N SER A 364 -23.06 0.90 18.00
CA SER A 364 -23.21 1.26 16.58
C SER A 364 -22.94 0.11 15.63
N PHE A 365 -22.19 -0.90 16.07
CA PHE A 365 -21.85 -2.08 15.25
C PHE A 365 -22.39 -3.40 15.80
N GLY A 366 -23.08 -3.40 16.94
CA GLY A 366 -23.71 -4.60 17.50
C GLY A 366 -22.76 -5.73 17.85
N LEU A 367 -21.50 -5.40 18.23
CA LEU A 367 -20.54 -6.38 18.71
C LEU A 367 -20.64 -6.48 20.23
N SER A 368 -20.97 -7.66 20.76
CA SER A 368 -21.18 -7.88 22.19
C SER A 368 -20.64 -9.24 22.65
N GLY A 369 -20.90 -9.62 23.89
CA GLY A 369 -20.50 -10.92 24.44
C GLY A 369 -19.01 -11.20 24.32
N THR A 370 -18.65 -12.45 23.96
CA THR A 370 -17.24 -12.87 23.84
C THR A 370 -16.48 -12.13 22.70
N VAL A 371 -17.18 -11.65 21.68
CA VAL A 371 -16.59 -10.88 20.58
C VAL A 371 -16.04 -9.54 21.09
N LEU A 372 -16.86 -8.79 21.83
CA LEU A 372 -16.44 -7.52 22.41
C LEU A 372 -15.36 -7.71 23.49
N SER A 373 -15.50 -8.75 24.32
CA SER A 373 -14.52 -9.12 25.33
C SER A 373 -13.15 -9.41 24.70
N TRP A 374 -13.15 -10.12 23.57
CA TRP A 374 -11.92 -10.40 22.83
C TRP A 374 -11.26 -9.13 22.29
N ILE A 375 -12.04 -8.19 21.75
CA ILE A 375 -11.50 -6.91 21.25
C ILE A 375 -10.94 -6.07 22.40
N ARG A 376 -11.64 -6.04 23.55
CA ARG A 376 -11.13 -5.38 24.77
C ARG A 376 -9.81 -5.99 25.20
N SER A 377 -9.76 -7.31 25.31
CA SER A 377 -8.51 -8.02 25.63
C SER A 377 -7.40 -7.75 24.61
N TYR A 378 -7.73 -7.66 23.32
CA TYR A 378 -6.78 -7.37 22.26
C TYR A 378 -6.18 -5.95 22.35
N VAL A 379 -6.97 -4.95 22.71
CA VAL A 379 -6.55 -3.53 22.76
C VAL A 379 -5.87 -3.20 24.08
N ASP A 380 -6.44 -3.65 25.21
CA ASP A 380 -5.97 -3.29 26.55
C ASP A 380 -4.71 -4.06 26.96
N GLY A 381 -3.91 -3.44 27.84
CA GLY A 381 -2.72 -4.06 28.42
C GLY A 381 -1.53 -4.19 27.45
N ARG A 382 -1.57 -3.56 26.28
CA ARG A 382 -0.48 -3.65 25.31
C ARG A 382 0.78 -2.93 25.78
N ARG A 383 1.92 -3.52 25.43
CA ARG A 383 3.25 -2.97 25.74
C ARG A 383 4.09 -2.90 24.47
N GLN A 384 5.01 -1.96 24.42
CA GLN A 384 5.92 -1.81 23.29
C GLN A 384 7.31 -1.39 23.75
N PHE A 385 8.32 -1.73 22.96
CA PHE A 385 9.69 -1.24 23.09
C PHE A 385 10.25 -0.88 21.72
N VAL A 386 11.17 0.09 21.69
CA VAL A 386 11.85 0.50 20.45
C VAL A 386 13.09 -0.36 20.24
N ARG A 387 13.31 -0.81 18.98
CA ARG A 387 14.47 -1.64 18.63
C ARG A 387 15.25 -1.05 17.46
N LEU A 388 16.56 -0.86 17.64
CA LEU A 388 17.52 -0.45 16.63
C LEU A 388 18.69 -1.45 16.58
N GLY A 389 18.71 -2.31 15.58
CA GLY A 389 19.71 -3.38 15.48
C GLY A 389 19.61 -4.36 16.65
N GLN A 390 20.68 -4.42 17.47
CA GLN A 390 20.74 -5.27 18.68
C GLN A 390 20.28 -4.57 19.96
N PHE A 391 20.12 -3.24 19.92
CA PHE A 391 19.73 -2.45 21.09
C PHE A 391 18.21 -2.29 21.17
N GLN A 392 17.71 -2.20 22.40
CA GLN A 392 16.29 -1.97 22.67
C GLN A 392 16.10 -1.04 23.86
N SER A 393 14.97 -0.32 23.87
CA SER A 393 14.51 0.48 25.01
C SER A 393 13.85 -0.38 26.09
N ASP A 394 13.51 0.22 27.22
CA ASP A 394 12.59 -0.35 28.16
C ASP A 394 11.19 -0.49 27.56
N ALA A 395 10.40 -1.45 28.08
CA ALA A 395 9.03 -1.67 27.61
C ALA A 395 8.08 -0.67 28.27
N THR A 396 7.32 0.05 27.43
CA THR A 396 6.31 1.03 27.86
C THR A 396 4.90 0.50 27.62
N VAL A 397 3.94 0.91 28.46
CA VAL A 397 2.51 0.59 28.31
C VAL A 397 1.87 1.55 27.31
N CYS A 398 1.09 1.01 26.37
CA CYS A 398 0.28 1.79 25.43
C CYS A 398 -1.07 2.10 26.07
N LYS A 399 -1.26 3.35 26.50
CA LYS A 399 -2.52 3.81 27.13
C LYS A 399 -3.62 4.11 26.10
N TYR A 400 -3.26 4.41 24.87
CA TYR A 400 -4.14 4.82 23.78
C TYR A 400 -3.75 4.11 22.49
N GLY A 401 -4.67 4.15 21.52
CA GLY A 401 -4.39 3.76 20.15
C GLY A 401 -4.50 2.27 19.88
N VAL A 402 -4.29 1.94 18.62
CA VAL A 402 -4.19 0.57 18.11
C VAL A 402 -2.83 0.39 17.41
N PRO A 403 -2.21 -0.81 17.46
CA PRO A 403 -0.86 -1.00 16.96
C PRO A 403 -0.74 -0.69 15.45
N GLN A 404 0.09 0.27 15.09
CA GLN A 404 0.37 0.59 13.69
C GLN A 404 1.23 -0.51 13.04
N GLY A 405 0.59 -1.47 12.37
CA GLY A 405 1.22 -2.66 11.80
C GLY A 405 0.53 -3.98 12.16
N SER A 406 -0.55 -3.90 12.93
CA SER A 406 -1.48 -5.01 13.19
C SER A 406 -2.42 -5.26 12.02
N VAL A 407 -3.15 -6.36 12.05
CA VAL A 407 -4.18 -6.69 11.05
C VAL A 407 -5.50 -5.98 11.36
N LEU A 408 -5.87 -5.89 12.64
CA LEU A 408 -7.14 -5.30 13.08
C LEU A 408 -7.08 -3.78 13.25
N GLY A 409 -5.92 -3.20 13.53
CA GLY A 409 -5.77 -1.76 13.72
C GLY A 409 -6.44 -0.91 12.64
N PRO A 410 -6.24 -1.18 11.35
CA PRO A 410 -6.90 -0.47 10.26
C PRO A 410 -8.43 -0.55 10.29
N LEU A 411 -9.01 -1.72 10.57
CA LEU A 411 -10.46 -1.85 10.70
C LEU A 411 -10.97 -1.10 11.92
N LEU A 412 -10.36 -1.29 13.09
CA LEU A 412 -10.78 -0.62 14.33
C LEU A 412 -10.71 0.91 14.18
N PHE A 413 -9.69 1.45 13.52
CA PHE A 413 -9.63 2.86 13.18
C PHE A 413 -10.80 3.28 12.26
N SER A 414 -11.08 2.51 11.21
CA SER A 414 -12.18 2.80 10.28
C SER A 414 -13.54 2.79 10.97
N LEU A 415 -13.77 1.85 11.90
CA LEU A 415 -14.99 1.81 12.71
C LEU A 415 -15.06 2.96 13.72
N TYR A 416 -13.89 3.35 14.26
CA TYR A 416 -13.79 4.48 15.18
C TYR A 416 -14.18 5.81 14.53
N VAL A 417 -13.80 6.04 13.28
CA VAL A 417 -14.09 7.29 12.57
C VAL A 417 -15.35 7.23 11.69
N ALA A 418 -16.04 6.10 11.66
CA ALA A 418 -17.19 5.91 10.78
C ALA A 418 -18.32 6.94 10.96
N PRO A 419 -18.70 7.38 12.19
CA PRO A 419 -19.80 8.34 12.40
C PRO A 419 -19.58 9.72 11.79
N ILE A 420 -18.37 10.04 11.35
CA ILE A 420 -18.08 11.32 10.68
C ILE A 420 -18.98 11.55 9.45
N ALA A 421 -19.41 10.47 8.79
CA ALA A 421 -20.34 10.55 7.66
C ALA A 421 -21.67 11.18 8.06
N ASP A 422 -22.19 10.82 9.25
CA ASP A 422 -23.44 11.37 9.79
C ASP A 422 -23.27 12.81 10.25
N VAL A 423 -22.07 13.20 10.73
CA VAL A 423 -21.73 14.58 11.07
C VAL A 423 -21.75 15.49 9.83
N ILE A 424 -21.23 14.99 8.69
CA ILE A 424 -21.11 15.76 7.44
C ILE A 424 -22.47 15.90 6.73
N LYS A 425 -23.29 14.86 6.78
CA LYS A 425 -24.54 14.71 6.02
C LYS A 425 -25.49 15.94 6.08
N PRO A 426 -25.73 16.60 7.24
CA PRO A 426 -26.65 17.73 7.33
C PRO A 426 -26.26 18.95 6.50
N PHE A 427 -24.96 19.10 6.13
CA PHE A 427 -24.44 20.29 5.47
C PHE A 427 -24.45 20.20 3.94
N ASN A 428 -24.93 19.10 3.35
CA ASN A 428 -24.86 18.84 1.91
C ASN A 428 -23.44 18.94 1.33
N VAL A 429 -22.41 18.70 2.17
CA VAL A 429 -21.01 18.59 1.80
C VAL A 429 -20.73 17.11 1.48
N GLN A 430 -20.03 16.89 0.39
CA GLN A 430 -19.55 15.56 0.04
C GLN A 430 -18.24 15.24 0.72
N HIS A 431 -17.96 13.95 0.97
CA HIS A 431 -16.70 13.54 1.53
C HIS A 431 -16.14 12.28 0.89
N ALA A 432 -14.85 12.07 1.03
CA ALA A 432 -14.17 10.83 0.72
C ALA A 432 -13.15 10.53 1.84
N GLN A 433 -13.04 9.27 2.23
CA GLN A 433 -12.08 8.83 3.23
C GLN A 433 -11.18 7.72 2.71
N TYR A 434 -9.89 7.81 3.03
CA TYR A 434 -8.92 6.76 2.82
C TYR A 434 -8.02 6.63 4.06
N ALA A 435 -8.36 5.74 4.97
CA ALA A 435 -7.79 5.65 6.33
C ALA A 435 -8.02 6.96 7.10
N ASP A 436 -6.95 7.61 7.51
CA ASP A 436 -6.93 8.91 8.18
C ASP A 436 -7.10 10.11 7.23
N ASP A 437 -6.77 9.94 5.95
CA ASP A 437 -6.97 10.99 4.94
C ASP A 437 -8.48 11.23 4.73
N THR A 438 -8.99 12.37 5.17
CA THR A 438 -10.38 12.80 5.00
C THR A 438 -10.45 14.01 4.09
N GLN A 439 -11.32 13.95 3.10
CA GLN A 439 -11.54 15.00 2.11
C GLN A 439 -12.98 15.49 2.21
N LEU A 440 -13.17 16.80 2.31
CA LEU A 440 -14.47 17.46 2.21
C LEU A 440 -14.52 18.24 0.90
N TYR A 441 -15.62 18.13 0.16
CA TYR A 441 -15.75 18.90 -1.08
C TYR A 441 -17.21 19.29 -1.37
N ILE A 442 -17.37 20.46 -1.98
CA ILE A 442 -18.68 21.03 -2.33
C ILE A 442 -18.60 21.79 -3.64
N ALA A 443 -19.65 21.73 -4.45
CA ALA A 443 -19.81 22.59 -5.61
C ALA A 443 -20.10 24.04 -5.14
N LEU A 444 -19.38 25.01 -5.72
CA LEU A 444 -19.55 26.44 -5.43
C LEU A 444 -20.63 27.02 -6.39
N ASP A 445 -21.89 26.73 -6.10
CA ASP A 445 -23.06 27.12 -6.90
C ASP A 445 -23.80 28.33 -6.34
N GLY A 446 -23.30 28.93 -5.28
CA GLY A 446 -23.87 30.15 -4.66
C GLY A 446 -23.14 30.58 -3.38
N ALA A 447 -23.59 31.67 -2.78
CA ALA A 447 -23.01 32.24 -1.55
C ALA A 447 -23.13 31.27 -0.35
N ASN A 448 -24.17 30.43 -0.32
CA ASN A 448 -24.43 29.50 0.78
C ASN A 448 -23.45 28.32 0.81
N SER A 449 -22.84 27.93 -0.34
CA SER A 449 -21.92 26.78 -0.40
C SER A 449 -20.68 26.97 0.48
N ARG A 450 -20.14 28.19 0.57
CA ARG A 450 -18.99 28.48 1.42
C ARG A 450 -19.35 28.40 2.91
N ARG A 451 -20.52 28.95 3.27
CA ARG A 451 -21.02 28.90 4.64
C ARG A 451 -21.28 27.42 5.06
N ALA A 452 -21.92 26.65 4.19
CA ALA A 452 -22.14 25.23 4.43
C ALA A 452 -20.83 24.45 4.64
N MET A 453 -19.78 24.79 3.88
CA MET A 453 -18.45 24.20 4.07
C MET A 453 -17.82 24.60 5.40
N ASP A 454 -17.93 25.89 5.81
CA ASP A 454 -17.40 26.36 7.09
C ASP A 454 -18.14 25.70 8.27
N ASP A 455 -19.47 25.69 8.23
CA ASP A 455 -20.30 25.04 9.26
C ASP A 455 -19.98 23.55 9.36
N CYS A 456 -19.82 22.85 8.22
CA CYS A 456 -19.43 21.45 8.16
C CYS A 456 -18.02 21.22 8.75
N PHE A 457 -17.06 22.07 8.39
CA PHE A 457 -15.70 21.98 8.92
C PHE A 457 -15.68 22.15 10.44
N ASN A 458 -16.42 23.12 10.97
CA ASN A 458 -16.54 23.36 12.40
C ASN A 458 -17.15 22.16 13.13
N ALA A 459 -18.20 21.55 12.56
CA ALA A 459 -18.82 20.35 13.10
C ALA A 459 -17.83 19.16 13.09
N VAL A 460 -17.11 18.96 11.99
CA VAL A 460 -16.10 17.90 11.83
C VAL A 460 -14.92 18.12 12.78
N HIS A 461 -14.43 19.34 12.90
CA HIS A 461 -13.34 19.69 13.83
C HIS A 461 -13.74 19.40 15.28
N ARG A 462 -14.94 19.88 15.68
CA ARG A 462 -15.50 19.62 17.02
C ARG A 462 -15.65 18.12 17.27
N TRP A 463 -16.17 17.38 16.29
CA TRP A 463 -16.34 15.94 16.41
C TRP A 463 -14.99 15.22 16.59
N PHE A 464 -13.97 15.54 15.79
CA PHE A 464 -12.62 14.98 15.99
C PHE A 464 -12.08 15.27 17.38
N THR A 465 -12.20 16.51 17.86
CA THR A 465 -11.73 16.90 19.19
C THR A 465 -12.43 16.11 20.30
N LEU A 466 -13.77 15.98 20.24
CA LEU A 466 -14.56 15.17 21.17
C LEU A 466 -14.16 13.70 21.17
N ASN A 467 -13.78 13.17 20.01
CA ASN A 467 -13.29 11.80 19.84
C ASN A 467 -11.77 11.65 20.08
N GLY A 468 -11.13 12.61 20.68
CA GLY A 468 -9.72 12.54 21.04
C GLY A 468 -8.75 12.50 19.85
N LEU A 469 -9.19 12.97 18.68
CA LEU A 469 -8.40 13.13 17.46
C LEU A 469 -8.08 14.61 17.22
N SER A 470 -6.84 14.92 16.85
CA SER A 470 -6.40 16.30 16.60
C SER A 470 -6.23 16.56 15.12
N LEU A 471 -7.02 17.47 14.58
CA LEU A 471 -6.80 18.07 13.26
C LEU A 471 -5.51 18.89 13.26
N ASN A 472 -4.78 18.83 12.15
CA ASN A 472 -3.60 19.67 11.92
C ASN A 472 -3.91 20.70 10.83
N PRO A 473 -4.36 21.92 11.17
CA PRO A 473 -4.71 22.94 10.20
C PRO A 473 -3.54 23.35 9.29
N ASP A 474 -2.31 23.39 9.83
CA ASP A 474 -1.11 23.78 9.09
C ASP A 474 -0.73 22.81 7.97
N LYS A 475 -1.20 21.55 8.06
CA LYS A 475 -1.01 20.54 7.03
C LYS A 475 -2.25 20.28 6.19
N SER A 476 -3.37 20.89 6.55
CA SER A 476 -4.57 20.83 5.74
C SER A 476 -4.39 21.70 4.49
N GLU A 477 -4.81 21.18 3.35
CA GLU A 477 -4.64 21.83 2.06
C GLU A 477 -6.01 22.05 1.42
N ALA A 478 -6.20 23.21 0.77
CA ALA A 478 -7.40 23.50 0.01
C ALA A 478 -7.07 23.74 -1.46
N ILE A 479 -8.00 23.37 -2.36
CA ILE A 479 -7.92 23.66 -3.80
C ILE A 479 -9.32 23.96 -4.34
N VAL A 480 -9.40 24.94 -5.24
CA VAL A 480 -10.61 25.19 -6.01
C VAL A 480 -10.40 24.66 -7.44
N VAL A 481 -11.25 23.71 -7.82
CA VAL A 481 -11.16 23.01 -9.09
C VAL A 481 -12.31 23.41 -10.01
N GLY A 482 -12.02 23.65 -11.28
CA GLY A 482 -13.02 23.95 -12.30
C GLY A 482 -12.41 24.13 -13.69
N THR A 483 -13.23 24.46 -14.68
CA THR A 483 -12.73 24.77 -16.01
C THR A 483 -11.87 26.02 -16.01
N GLY A 484 -10.87 26.10 -16.91
CA GLY A 484 -10.00 27.28 -17.02
C GLY A 484 -10.76 28.59 -17.31
N ALA A 485 -11.88 28.51 -18.03
CA ALA A 485 -12.76 29.65 -18.27
C ALA A 485 -13.40 30.16 -16.98
N ARG A 486 -13.95 29.26 -16.15
CA ARG A 486 -14.57 29.60 -14.87
C ARG A 486 -13.57 30.13 -13.87
N GLN A 487 -12.36 29.58 -13.80
CA GLN A 487 -11.28 30.08 -12.93
C GLN A 487 -10.93 31.53 -13.24
N ARG A 488 -10.99 31.94 -14.52
CA ARG A 488 -10.74 33.33 -14.93
C ARG A 488 -11.92 34.26 -14.66
N GLN A 489 -13.16 33.79 -14.85
CA GLN A 489 -14.36 34.61 -14.67
C GLN A 489 -14.67 34.96 -13.22
N GLU A 490 -14.51 34.01 -12.30
CA GLU A 490 -14.95 34.14 -10.90
C GLU A 490 -13.83 34.57 -9.95
N GLY A 491 -12.65 34.86 -10.50
CA GLY A 491 -11.49 35.30 -9.72
C GLY A 491 -10.80 34.20 -8.92
N GLU A 492 -9.60 34.48 -8.45
CA GLU A 492 -8.76 33.57 -7.66
C GLU A 492 -9.17 33.66 -6.17
N ILE A 493 -9.51 32.53 -5.58
CA ILE A 493 -9.69 32.40 -4.13
C ILE A 493 -8.33 32.04 -3.57
N SER A 494 -7.71 32.95 -2.81
CA SER A 494 -6.37 32.75 -2.27
C SER A 494 -6.36 32.01 -0.93
N THR A 495 -7.42 32.19 -0.13
CA THR A 495 -7.56 31.59 1.20
C THR A 495 -9.00 31.20 1.47
N VAL A 496 -9.17 30.19 2.30
CA VAL A 496 -10.46 29.78 2.86
C VAL A 496 -10.37 29.85 4.37
N ALA A 497 -11.22 30.68 4.98
CA ALA A 497 -11.32 30.75 6.44
C ALA A 497 -12.23 29.61 6.91
N LEU A 498 -11.73 28.75 7.78
CA LEU A 498 -12.45 27.59 8.31
C LEU A 498 -12.10 27.41 9.79
N GLY A 499 -13.10 27.42 10.66
CA GLY A 499 -12.93 27.21 12.09
C GLY A 499 -11.96 28.18 12.76
N GLY A 500 -11.91 29.44 12.31
CA GLY A 500 -10.96 30.45 12.80
C GLY A 500 -9.53 30.32 12.23
N HIS A 501 -9.25 29.33 11.38
CA HIS A 501 -7.98 29.15 10.68
C HIS A 501 -8.08 29.61 9.23
N SER A 502 -7.00 30.20 8.71
CA SER A 502 -6.88 30.56 7.29
C SER A 502 -6.08 29.50 6.55
N ILE A 503 -6.77 28.67 5.73
CA ILE A 503 -6.14 27.63 4.91
C ILE A 503 -5.83 28.21 3.54
N PRO A 504 -4.56 28.20 3.09
CA PRO A 504 -4.20 28.69 1.77
C PRO A 504 -4.76 27.78 0.67
N VAL A 505 -5.31 28.39 -0.38
CA VAL A 505 -5.76 27.66 -1.57
C VAL A 505 -4.60 27.44 -2.50
N SER A 506 -4.25 26.20 -2.69
CA SER A 506 -3.13 25.76 -3.55
C SER A 506 -3.56 25.62 -5.01
N LYS A 507 -2.63 25.89 -5.95
CA LYS A 507 -2.86 25.62 -7.40
C LYS A 507 -2.81 24.13 -7.73
N ALA A 508 -2.27 23.31 -6.85
CA ALA A 508 -2.26 21.85 -6.97
C ALA A 508 -2.06 21.21 -5.60
N VAL A 509 -2.80 20.14 -5.35
CA VAL A 509 -2.71 19.31 -4.12
C VAL A 509 -2.31 17.88 -4.46
N ARG A 510 -1.68 17.21 -3.51
CA ARG A 510 -1.30 15.81 -3.68
C ARG A 510 -2.19 14.91 -2.84
N THR A 511 -3.07 14.18 -3.49
CA THR A 511 -4.05 13.27 -2.88
C THR A 511 -3.76 11.84 -3.26
N LEU A 512 -3.60 10.94 -2.28
CA LEU A 512 -3.36 9.50 -2.47
C LEU A 512 -2.30 9.21 -3.56
N GLY A 513 -1.24 10.01 -3.60
CA GLY A 513 -0.13 9.84 -4.54
C GLY A 513 -0.31 10.48 -5.91
N VAL A 514 -1.51 10.99 -6.26
CA VAL A 514 -1.80 11.73 -7.48
C VAL A 514 -1.75 13.23 -7.20
N THR A 515 -1.15 14.01 -8.11
CA THR A 515 -1.17 15.48 -8.03
C THR A 515 -2.33 15.99 -8.89
N MET A 516 -3.31 16.61 -8.24
CA MET A 516 -4.48 17.24 -8.87
C MET A 516 -4.24 18.75 -8.94
N ASP A 517 -4.43 19.35 -10.10
CA ASP A 517 -4.34 20.80 -10.29
C ASP A 517 -5.73 21.41 -10.42
N SER A 518 -5.82 22.75 -10.27
CA SER A 518 -7.09 23.50 -10.27
C SER A 518 -7.91 23.36 -11.55
N THR A 519 -7.32 22.86 -12.63
CA THR A 519 -7.98 22.64 -13.94
C THR A 519 -8.07 21.16 -14.31
N MET A 520 -7.67 20.24 -13.43
CA MET A 520 -7.59 18.80 -13.69
C MET A 520 -6.85 18.47 -15.00
N SER A 521 -5.85 19.28 -15.35
CA SER A 521 -5.00 19.02 -16.51
C SER A 521 -4.07 17.84 -16.33
N PHE A 522 -3.71 17.55 -15.06
CA PHE A 522 -2.70 16.59 -14.66
C PHE A 522 -1.28 16.88 -15.15
N ASP A 523 -0.99 18.08 -15.65
CA ASP A 523 0.34 18.43 -16.17
C ASP A 523 1.44 18.18 -15.15
N ARG A 524 1.26 18.68 -13.91
CA ARG A 524 2.23 18.48 -12.81
C ARG A 524 2.37 17.00 -12.44
N HIS A 525 1.27 16.24 -12.47
CA HIS A 525 1.29 14.81 -12.19
C HIS A 525 2.09 14.04 -13.25
N VAL A 526 1.81 14.30 -14.51
CA VAL A 526 2.51 13.70 -15.65
C VAL A 526 4.00 14.07 -15.62
N ASP A 527 4.34 15.33 -15.36
CA ASP A 527 5.75 15.76 -15.25
C ASP A 527 6.49 15.07 -14.09
N ASN A 528 5.82 14.85 -12.96
CA ASN A 528 6.39 14.08 -11.83
C ASN A 528 6.63 12.61 -12.20
N ILE A 529 5.69 11.97 -12.92
CA ILE A 529 5.86 10.62 -13.46
C ILE A 529 7.03 10.60 -14.43
N CYS A 530 7.11 11.56 -15.35
CA CYS A 530 8.19 11.66 -16.34
C CYS A 530 9.56 11.78 -15.67
N ARG A 531 9.72 12.74 -14.75
CA ARG A 531 10.98 12.97 -14.02
C ARG A 531 11.44 11.72 -13.29
N SER A 532 10.56 11.12 -12.52
CA SER A 532 10.84 9.90 -11.76
C SER A 532 11.18 8.72 -12.67
N SER A 533 10.41 8.51 -13.73
CA SER A 533 10.59 7.38 -14.66
C SER A 533 11.89 7.49 -15.45
N PHE A 534 12.24 8.69 -15.97
CA PHE A 534 13.51 8.88 -16.68
C PHE A 534 14.72 8.75 -15.75
N CYS A 535 14.61 9.09 -14.48
CA CYS A 535 15.66 8.81 -13.49
C CYS A 535 15.94 7.29 -13.41
N HIS A 536 14.87 6.48 -13.28
CA HIS A 536 14.99 5.01 -13.23
C HIS A 536 15.48 4.43 -14.57
N ILE A 537 14.98 4.91 -15.71
CA ILE A 537 15.44 4.44 -17.04
C ILE A 537 16.93 4.69 -17.20
N ARG A 538 17.43 5.89 -16.86
CA ARG A 538 18.87 6.19 -16.90
C ARG A 538 19.69 5.28 -15.98
N ALA A 539 19.17 5.01 -14.80
CA ALA A 539 19.81 4.09 -13.87
C ALA A 539 19.87 2.66 -14.44
N LEU A 540 18.79 2.18 -15.02
CA LEU A 540 18.72 0.86 -15.65
C LEU A 540 19.63 0.73 -16.88
N TRP A 541 19.83 1.80 -17.67
CA TRP A 541 20.77 1.80 -18.79
C TRP A 541 22.21 1.52 -18.34
N ARG A 542 22.64 2.01 -17.17
CA ARG A 542 23.98 1.76 -16.62
C ARG A 542 24.22 0.27 -16.34
N ILE A 543 23.20 -0.47 -15.97
CA ILE A 543 23.30 -1.90 -15.64
C ILE A 543 22.76 -2.81 -16.74
N ARG A 544 22.28 -2.25 -17.87
CA ARG A 544 21.62 -3.01 -18.95
C ARG A 544 22.46 -4.19 -19.44
N LYS A 545 23.79 -3.98 -19.59
CA LYS A 545 24.74 -5.00 -20.03
C LYS A 545 24.97 -6.13 -19.01
N LEU A 546 24.54 -5.94 -17.76
CA LEU A 546 24.68 -6.91 -16.67
C LEU A 546 23.44 -7.82 -16.53
N LEU A 547 22.39 -7.60 -17.32
CA LEU A 547 21.10 -8.27 -17.20
C LEU A 547 20.66 -8.93 -18.49
N THR A 548 19.99 -10.09 -18.38
CA THR A 548 19.33 -10.72 -19.52
C THR A 548 18.11 -9.90 -19.95
N ILE A 549 17.57 -10.14 -21.16
CA ILE A 549 16.35 -9.49 -21.66
C ILE A 549 15.18 -9.75 -20.69
N GLN A 550 15.05 -10.96 -20.20
CA GLN A 550 13.96 -11.32 -19.29
C GLN A 550 14.11 -10.63 -17.93
N ASP A 551 15.32 -10.55 -17.38
CA ASP A 551 15.56 -9.87 -16.11
C ASP A 551 15.28 -8.37 -16.21
N ILE A 552 15.79 -7.72 -17.28
CA ILE A 552 15.55 -6.29 -17.47
C ILE A 552 14.07 -5.97 -17.75
N LYS A 553 13.35 -6.82 -18.51
CA LYS A 553 11.90 -6.70 -18.72
C LYS A 553 11.14 -6.74 -17.40
N THR A 554 11.51 -7.68 -16.54
CA THR A 554 10.92 -7.84 -15.21
C THR A 554 11.13 -6.60 -14.33
N VAL A 555 12.39 -6.13 -14.25
CA VAL A 555 12.75 -4.95 -13.45
C VAL A 555 12.11 -3.69 -14.02
N ALA A 556 12.16 -3.50 -15.33
CA ALA A 556 11.56 -2.37 -16.03
C ALA A 556 10.05 -2.27 -15.75
N THR A 557 9.36 -3.41 -15.81
CA THR A 557 7.92 -3.48 -15.49
C THR A 557 7.66 -3.12 -14.03
N ALA A 558 8.41 -3.68 -13.09
CA ALA A 558 8.22 -3.46 -11.67
C ALA A 558 8.51 -2.00 -11.24
N VAL A 559 9.47 -1.32 -11.88
CA VAL A 559 9.97 -0.02 -11.42
C VAL A 559 9.37 1.15 -12.20
N VAL A 560 9.13 1.00 -13.50
CA VAL A 560 8.66 2.08 -14.37
C VAL A 560 7.21 1.87 -14.82
N SER A 561 6.83 0.67 -15.31
CA SER A 561 5.47 0.45 -15.82
C SER A 561 4.42 0.60 -14.72
N THR A 562 4.72 0.20 -13.48
CA THR A 562 3.82 0.40 -12.33
C THR A 562 3.51 1.87 -12.07
N ARG A 563 4.43 2.80 -12.38
CA ARG A 563 4.20 4.26 -12.25
C ARG A 563 3.28 4.80 -13.35
N LEU A 564 3.37 4.23 -14.56
CA LEU A 564 2.48 4.56 -15.67
C LEU A 564 1.05 4.02 -15.44
N ASP A 565 0.91 2.94 -14.68
CA ASP A 565 -0.37 2.28 -14.42
C ASP A 565 -1.04 2.71 -13.11
N TYR A 566 -0.33 3.43 -12.23
CA TYR A 566 -0.90 3.88 -10.98
C TYR A 566 -1.96 4.95 -11.22
N CYS A 567 -3.20 4.64 -10.82
CA CYS A 567 -4.37 5.52 -10.98
C CYS A 567 -4.55 6.06 -12.42
N ASN A 568 -4.14 5.30 -13.45
CA ASN A 568 -4.16 5.79 -14.82
C ASN A 568 -5.57 5.93 -15.41
N SER A 569 -6.61 5.36 -14.81
CA SER A 569 -8.00 5.61 -15.20
C SER A 569 -8.40 7.07 -15.06
N LEU A 570 -7.81 7.82 -14.13
CA LEU A 570 -8.03 9.26 -13.95
C LEU A 570 -7.54 10.10 -15.15
N LEU A 571 -6.63 9.53 -15.94
CA LEU A 571 -6.02 10.20 -17.10
C LEU A 571 -6.85 10.02 -18.38
N TYR A 572 -8.04 9.42 -18.28
CA TYR A 572 -8.96 9.32 -19.43
C TYR A 572 -9.37 10.73 -19.90
N GLY A 573 -9.33 10.95 -21.22
CA GLY A 573 -9.70 12.24 -21.82
C GLY A 573 -8.72 13.40 -21.57
N MET A 574 -7.51 13.13 -21.03
CA MET A 574 -6.48 14.17 -20.95
C MET A 574 -5.88 14.52 -22.33
N THR A 575 -5.17 15.63 -22.41
CA THR A 575 -4.59 16.15 -23.63
C THR A 575 -3.60 15.20 -24.29
N ASP A 576 -3.53 15.20 -25.62
CA ASP A 576 -2.56 14.39 -26.38
C ASP A 576 -1.11 14.73 -26.03
N CYS A 577 -0.84 15.98 -25.65
CA CYS A 577 0.48 16.40 -25.16
C CYS A 577 0.92 15.53 -23.96
N ASN A 578 0.06 15.35 -22.97
CA ASN A 578 0.35 14.55 -21.78
C ASN A 578 0.41 13.05 -22.10
N ILE A 579 -0.51 12.54 -22.91
CA ILE A 579 -0.44 11.15 -23.41
C ILE A 579 0.91 10.90 -24.07
N ASN A 580 1.36 11.80 -24.94
CA ASN A 580 2.60 11.68 -25.67
C ASN A 580 3.84 11.75 -24.74
N LYS A 581 3.80 12.57 -23.68
CA LYS A 581 4.86 12.57 -22.64
C LYS A 581 4.98 11.18 -22.00
N LEU A 582 3.88 10.57 -21.57
CA LEU A 582 3.87 9.23 -20.97
C LEU A 582 4.26 8.15 -22.00
N GLN A 583 3.81 8.27 -23.24
CA GLN A 583 4.19 7.35 -24.31
C GLN A 583 5.69 7.39 -24.62
N ARG A 584 6.34 8.55 -24.54
CA ARG A 584 7.81 8.67 -24.66
C ARG A 584 8.55 7.89 -23.58
N ILE A 585 8.04 7.87 -22.34
CA ILE A 585 8.61 7.05 -21.25
C ILE A 585 8.52 5.57 -21.63
N GLN A 586 7.33 5.11 -22.04
CA GLN A 586 7.12 3.71 -22.41
C GLN A 586 8.02 3.31 -23.60
N ASN A 587 8.14 4.18 -24.60
CA ASN A 587 9.00 3.95 -25.75
C ASN A 587 10.49 3.84 -25.35
N SER A 588 10.94 4.73 -24.47
CA SER A 588 12.31 4.70 -23.96
C SER A 588 12.58 3.42 -23.12
N LEU A 589 11.59 3.00 -22.36
CA LEU A 589 11.65 1.77 -21.59
C LEU A 589 11.69 0.53 -22.48
N ALA A 590 10.89 0.49 -23.53
CA ALA A 590 10.86 -0.60 -24.50
C ALA A 590 12.21 -0.74 -25.22
N ARG A 591 12.80 0.36 -25.67
CA ARG A 591 14.14 0.36 -26.27
C ARG A 591 15.22 -0.09 -25.29
N LEU A 592 15.12 0.30 -24.02
CA LEU A 592 16.02 -0.19 -22.97
C LEU A 592 15.95 -1.73 -22.84
N VAL A 593 14.75 -2.28 -22.82
CA VAL A 593 14.53 -3.74 -22.64
C VAL A 593 15.08 -4.52 -23.82
N THR A 594 14.75 -4.11 -25.04
CA THR A 594 15.14 -4.82 -26.28
C THR A 594 16.54 -4.43 -26.78
N ASN A 595 17.16 -3.41 -26.18
CA ASN A 595 18.41 -2.81 -26.64
C ASN A 595 18.33 -2.27 -28.08
N SER A 596 17.15 -1.78 -28.48
CA SER A 596 16.89 -1.27 -29.82
C SER A 596 17.41 0.16 -29.99
N SER A 597 17.83 0.51 -31.20
CA SER A 597 18.26 1.87 -31.56
C SER A 597 17.12 2.87 -31.41
N ILE A 598 17.46 4.14 -31.11
CA ILE A 598 16.52 5.26 -31.10
C ILE A 598 15.84 5.48 -32.46
N ARG A 599 16.49 5.06 -33.55
CA ARG A 599 15.99 5.16 -34.93
C ARG A 599 14.99 4.04 -35.30
N CYS A 600 14.94 2.96 -34.50
CA CYS A 600 14.02 1.85 -34.75
C CYS A 600 12.56 2.29 -34.53
N HIS A 601 11.64 1.92 -35.43
CA HIS A 601 10.23 2.16 -35.25
C HIS A 601 9.73 1.45 -34.01
N ILE A 602 8.99 2.14 -33.17
CA ILE A 602 8.66 1.64 -31.82
C ILE A 602 7.50 0.66 -31.77
N THR A 603 6.57 0.75 -32.70
CA THR A 603 5.33 -0.08 -32.72
C THR A 603 5.64 -1.57 -32.76
N PRO A 604 6.54 -2.10 -33.62
CA PRO A 604 6.92 -3.51 -33.59
C PRO A 604 7.56 -3.94 -32.25
N VAL A 605 8.37 -3.06 -31.65
CA VAL A 605 9.02 -3.33 -30.35
C VAL A 605 7.99 -3.44 -29.21
N LEU A 606 6.99 -2.58 -29.19
CA LEU A 606 5.89 -2.66 -28.21
C LEU A 606 5.05 -3.93 -28.44
N ALA A 607 4.78 -4.29 -29.69
CA ALA A 607 4.06 -5.50 -30.05
C ALA A 607 4.82 -6.77 -29.58
N GLU A 608 6.12 -6.88 -29.85
CA GLU A 608 6.99 -7.97 -29.39
C GLU A 608 6.99 -8.12 -27.85
N LEU A 609 7.03 -6.99 -27.14
CA LEU A 609 6.97 -6.97 -25.68
C LEU A 609 5.57 -7.26 -25.13
N HIS A 610 4.54 -7.29 -25.95
CA HIS A 610 3.12 -7.34 -25.58
C HIS A 610 2.72 -6.17 -24.66
N TRP A 611 3.22 -4.96 -24.93
CA TRP A 611 2.94 -3.75 -24.16
C TRP A 611 1.94 -2.87 -24.91
N LEU A 612 0.75 -2.75 -24.36
CA LEU A 612 -0.27 -1.84 -24.88
C LEU A 612 0.22 -0.39 -24.81
N PRO A 613 -0.04 0.44 -25.83
CA PRO A 613 0.20 1.88 -25.80
C PRO A 613 -0.51 2.55 -24.62
N VAL A 614 -0.02 3.70 -24.14
CA VAL A 614 -0.52 4.36 -22.92
C VAL A 614 -2.03 4.62 -23.02
N ARG A 615 -2.56 5.12 -24.16
CA ARG A 615 -4.00 5.35 -24.35
C ARG A 615 -4.81 4.05 -24.18
N ALA A 616 -4.40 2.98 -24.83
CA ALA A 616 -5.04 1.67 -24.71
C ALA A 616 -4.96 1.10 -23.29
N ARG A 617 -3.89 1.39 -22.54
CA ARG A 617 -3.78 1.00 -21.11
C ARG A 617 -4.78 1.73 -20.23
N ILE A 618 -5.05 3.00 -20.51
CA ILE A 618 -6.06 3.80 -19.79
C ILE A 618 -7.46 3.24 -20.09
N GLU A 619 -7.81 3.02 -21.36
CA GLU A 619 -9.10 2.43 -21.75
C GLU A 619 -9.27 1.01 -21.17
N TYR A 620 -8.23 0.18 -21.23
CA TYR A 620 -8.19 -1.14 -20.57
C TYR A 620 -8.50 -1.05 -19.08
N LYS A 621 -7.92 -0.07 -18.37
CA LYS A 621 -8.14 0.10 -16.94
C LYS A 621 -9.58 0.54 -16.65
N VAL A 622 -10.13 1.48 -17.41
CA VAL A 622 -11.52 1.92 -17.27
C VAL A 622 -12.46 0.73 -17.47
N ALA A 623 -12.31 -0.04 -18.58
CA ALA A 623 -13.11 -1.23 -18.81
C ALA A 623 -12.99 -2.29 -17.71
N LEU A 624 -11.78 -2.48 -17.16
CA LEU A 624 -11.55 -3.42 -16.07
C LEU A 624 -12.22 -2.99 -14.77
N LEU A 625 -12.23 -1.69 -14.44
CA LEU A 625 -12.92 -1.15 -13.27
C LEU A 625 -14.43 -1.25 -13.44
N THR A 626 -14.95 -0.97 -14.63
CA THR A 626 -16.36 -1.17 -15.00
C THR A 626 -16.78 -2.63 -14.79
N TYR A 627 -16.01 -3.58 -15.35
CA TYR A 627 -16.26 -5.02 -15.16
C TYR A 627 -16.32 -5.39 -13.67
N LYS A 628 -15.32 -4.97 -12.88
CA LYS A 628 -15.27 -5.27 -11.44
C LYS A 628 -16.49 -4.71 -10.70
N ALA A 629 -16.84 -3.45 -10.94
CA ALA A 629 -17.98 -2.81 -10.31
C ALA A 629 -19.29 -3.52 -10.66
N MET A 630 -19.45 -3.98 -11.92
CA MET A 630 -20.66 -4.68 -12.37
C MET A 630 -20.76 -6.12 -11.88
N THR A 631 -19.63 -6.81 -11.66
CA THR A 631 -19.63 -8.23 -11.26
C THR A 631 -19.55 -8.46 -9.76
N THR A 632 -18.89 -7.55 -9.03
CA THR A 632 -18.70 -7.69 -7.58
C THR A 632 -19.56 -6.72 -6.76
N GLU A 633 -20.23 -5.76 -7.43
CA GLU A 633 -20.99 -4.66 -6.84
C GLU A 633 -20.16 -3.79 -5.88
N ARG A 634 -18.84 -3.92 -5.94
CA ARG A 634 -17.88 -3.22 -5.07
C ARG A 634 -16.84 -2.44 -5.89
N PRO A 635 -16.51 -1.21 -5.45
CA PRO A 635 -17.17 -0.42 -4.40
C PRO A 635 -18.58 0.02 -4.82
N THR A 636 -19.50 0.10 -3.88
CA THR A 636 -20.89 0.52 -4.14
C THR A 636 -20.94 1.91 -4.77
N TYR A 637 -20.11 2.85 -4.29
CA TYR A 637 -20.05 4.22 -4.82
C TYR A 637 -19.52 4.31 -6.28
N ILE A 638 -18.83 3.30 -6.79
CA ILE A 638 -18.48 3.19 -8.23
C ILE A 638 -19.61 2.47 -8.99
N ARG A 639 -20.22 1.43 -8.37
CA ARG A 639 -21.33 0.72 -9.01
C ARG A 639 -22.53 1.62 -9.25
N GLU A 640 -22.83 2.52 -8.32
CA GLU A 640 -23.90 3.53 -8.43
C GLU A 640 -23.75 4.49 -9.61
N LEU A 641 -22.51 4.73 -10.09
CA LEU A 641 -22.25 5.56 -11.27
C LEU A 641 -22.57 4.87 -12.60
N LEU A 642 -22.83 3.55 -12.58
CA LEU A 642 -23.02 2.72 -13.76
C LEU A 642 -24.47 2.27 -13.85
N ARG A 643 -25.21 2.76 -14.85
CA ARG A 643 -26.61 2.38 -15.09
C ARG A 643 -26.67 1.44 -16.29
N PRO A 644 -27.31 0.27 -16.19
CA PRO A 644 -27.66 -0.53 -17.36
C PRO A 644 -28.54 0.30 -18.30
N HIS A 645 -28.32 0.15 -19.60
CA HIS A 645 -29.23 0.76 -20.59
C HIS A 645 -30.48 -0.10 -20.73
N GLU A 646 -31.63 0.49 -20.49
CA GLU A 646 -32.93 -0.11 -20.72
C GLU A 646 -33.51 0.48 -22.01
N PRO A 647 -33.57 -0.28 -23.13
CA PRO A 647 -34.05 0.23 -24.39
C PRO A 647 -35.55 0.50 -24.35
N VAL A 648 -35.95 1.70 -24.72
CA VAL A 648 -37.38 2.11 -24.81
C VAL A 648 -38.12 1.35 -25.90
N ARG A 649 -37.42 0.86 -26.93
CA ARG A 649 -37.96 0.05 -28.03
C ARG A 649 -37.08 -1.18 -28.24
N GLN A 650 -37.70 -2.32 -28.55
CA GLN A 650 -36.97 -3.53 -28.94
C GLN A 650 -36.35 -3.36 -30.33
N LEU A 651 -35.06 -3.08 -30.35
CA LEU A 651 -34.22 -3.06 -31.55
C LEU A 651 -33.37 -4.33 -31.59
N ARG A 652 -32.79 -4.69 -32.74
CA ARG A 652 -31.86 -5.83 -32.87
C ARG A 652 -30.63 -5.68 -31.91
N SER A 653 -30.24 -4.45 -31.63
CA SER A 653 -29.17 -4.13 -30.68
C SER A 653 -29.60 -4.26 -29.20
N SER A 654 -30.91 -4.34 -28.94
CA SER A 654 -31.45 -4.45 -27.56
C SER A 654 -31.17 -5.82 -26.92
N SER A 655 -30.70 -6.81 -27.67
CA SER A 655 -30.28 -8.12 -27.15
C SER A 655 -28.92 -8.09 -26.45
N HIS A 656 -28.14 -7.03 -26.62
CA HIS A 656 -26.79 -6.90 -26.05
C HIS A 656 -26.80 -6.02 -24.82
N PHE A 657 -26.01 -6.43 -23.82
CA PHE A 657 -25.84 -5.62 -22.61
C PHE A 657 -25.07 -4.32 -22.93
N SER A 658 -25.61 -3.18 -22.58
CA SER A 658 -24.94 -1.89 -22.68
C SER A 658 -25.14 -1.03 -21.45
N LEU A 659 -24.29 -0.02 -21.27
CA LEU A 659 -24.39 0.96 -20.20
C LEU A 659 -25.01 2.25 -20.75
N HIS A 660 -25.86 2.86 -19.95
CA HIS A 660 -26.46 4.15 -20.27
C HIS A 660 -25.48 5.28 -20.09
N ASP A 661 -25.43 6.23 -21.03
CA ASP A 661 -24.64 7.47 -20.98
C ASP A 661 -25.60 8.64 -21.21
N ASP A 662 -25.86 9.43 -20.19
CA ASP A 662 -26.73 10.63 -20.26
C ASP A 662 -26.11 11.73 -21.18
N GLY A 663 -24.84 11.56 -21.58
CA GLY A 663 -24.08 12.54 -22.32
C GLY A 663 -23.57 13.69 -21.46
N ALA A 664 -22.36 14.15 -21.69
CA ALA A 664 -21.80 15.30 -21.03
C ALA A 664 -22.01 16.57 -21.85
N LYS A 665 -22.26 17.69 -21.21
CA LYS A 665 -22.43 19.01 -21.84
C LYS A 665 -21.10 19.60 -22.30
N THR A 666 -19.99 19.19 -21.70
CA THR A 666 -18.65 19.72 -21.93
C THR A 666 -17.62 18.61 -22.16
N VAL A 667 -16.54 18.91 -22.85
CA VAL A 667 -15.37 18.00 -22.95
C VAL A 667 -14.76 17.71 -21.59
N PHE A 668 -14.82 18.66 -20.67
CA PHE A 668 -14.34 18.47 -19.31
C PHE A 668 -15.24 17.47 -18.56
N GLY A 669 -16.55 17.63 -18.61
CA GLY A 669 -17.54 16.72 -18.00
C GLY A 669 -17.46 15.30 -18.57
N SER A 670 -17.17 15.15 -19.87
CA SER A 670 -17.06 13.82 -20.51
C SER A 670 -15.95 12.93 -19.94
N ARG A 671 -15.06 13.47 -19.12
CA ARG A 671 -14.01 12.72 -18.40
C ARG A 671 -14.54 12.04 -17.14
N ALA A 672 -15.73 12.41 -16.64
CA ALA A 672 -16.36 11.76 -15.50
C ALA A 672 -16.52 10.25 -15.74
N PHE A 673 -16.39 9.45 -14.69
CA PHE A 673 -16.48 7.99 -14.81
C PHE A 673 -17.87 7.53 -15.28
N CYS A 674 -18.93 8.23 -14.89
CA CYS A 674 -20.30 7.97 -15.35
C CYS A 674 -20.49 8.13 -16.87
N HIS A 675 -19.59 8.85 -17.57
CA HIS A 675 -19.58 9.01 -19.01
C HIS A 675 -18.46 8.18 -19.69
N SER A 676 -17.25 8.19 -19.11
CA SER A 676 -16.11 7.49 -19.70
C SER A 676 -16.27 5.96 -19.64
N ALA A 677 -16.86 5.43 -18.58
CA ALA A 677 -17.06 3.99 -18.44
C ALA A 677 -18.06 3.45 -19.47
N PRO A 678 -19.28 4.02 -19.67
CA PRO A 678 -20.19 3.61 -20.73
C PRO A 678 -19.55 3.72 -22.13
N LYS A 679 -18.85 4.82 -22.45
CA LYS A 679 -18.19 4.99 -23.75
C LYS A 679 -17.18 3.88 -24.03
N VAL A 680 -16.31 3.59 -23.07
CA VAL A 680 -15.30 2.53 -23.22
C VAL A 680 -15.96 1.16 -23.26
N TRP A 681 -16.91 0.90 -22.37
CA TRP A 681 -17.62 -0.39 -22.27
C TRP A 681 -18.38 -0.71 -23.54
N ASN A 682 -19.23 0.20 -24.02
CA ASN A 682 -20.06 0.01 -25.19
C ASN A 682 -19.26 -0.06 -26.50
N SER A 683 -17.97 0.35 -26.48
CA SER A 683 -17.04 0.18 -27.61
C SER A 683 -16.39 -1.20 -27.71
N LEU A 684 -16.55 -2.05 -26.68
CA LEU A 684 -16.02 -3.40 -26.68
C LEU A 684 -16.85 -4.32 -27.59
N PRO A 685 -16.26 -5.39 -28.15
CA PRO A 685 -16.98 -6.40 -28.91
C PRO A 685 -18.08 -7.07 -28.09
N TYR A 686 -19.22 -7.35 -28.69
CA TYR A 686 -20.35 -8.03 -28.04
C TYR A 686 -19.94 -9.37 -27.41
N SER A 687 -19.02 -10.11 -28.03
CA SER A 687 -18.49 -11.37 -27.47
C SER A 687 -17.83 -11.22 -26.10
N ILE A 688 -17.31 -10.02 -25.79
CA ILE A 688 -16.73 -9.71 -24.48
C ILE A 688 -17.82 -9.21 -23.53
N ILE A 689 -18.72 -8.35 -24.04
CA ILE A 689 -19.76 -7.71 -23.24
C ILE A 689 -20.81 -8.74 -22.78
N ASP A 690 -21.33 -9.56 -23.67
CA ASP A 690 -22.43 -10.48 -23.33
C ASP A 690 -22.00 -11.62 -22.42
N SER A 691 -20.74 -12.00 -22.47
CA SER A 691 -20.19 -13.07 -21.62
C SER A 691 -19.67 -12.61 -20.25
N PHE A 692 -19.70 -11.29 -19.93
CA PHE A 692 -18.99 -10.76 -18.77
C PHE A 692 -19.45 -11.35 -17.42
N LYS A 693 -20.75 -11.63 -17.24
CA LYS A 693 -21.31 -12.18 -15.99
C LYS A 693 -20.85 -13.60 -15.72
N SER A 694 -20.65 -14.41 -16.77
CA SER A 694 -20.19 -15.81 -16.67
C SER A 694 -18.67 -15.95 -16.75
N THR A 695 -17.95 -14.89 -17.12
CA THR A 695 -16.50 -14.92 -17.35
C THR A 695 -15.74 -14.60 -16.07
N SER A 696 -14.74 -15.43 -15.72
CA SER A 696 -13.86 -15.11 -14.59
C SER A 696 -13.02 -13.86 -14.84
N LEU A 697 -12.64 -13.15 -13.75
CA LEU A 697 -11.77 -11.96 -13.85
C LEU A 697 -10.47 -12.22 -14.63
N ALA A 698 -9.88 -13.41 -14.49
CA ALA A 698 -8.65 -13.78 -15.19
C ALA A 698 -8.89 -13.93 -16.70
N SER A 699 -10.00 -14.56 -17.09
CA SER A 699 -10.40 -14.71 -18.48
C SER A 699 -10.77 -13.36 -19.10
N PHE A 700 -11.57 -12.55 -18.43
CA PHE A 700 -11.91 -11.20 -18.88
C PHE A 700 -10.69 -10.33 -19.14
N LYS A 701 -9.70 -10.34 -18.23
CA LYS A 701 -8.43 -9.62 -18.43
C LYS A 701 -7.68 -10.07 -19.67
N ARG A 702 -7.69 -11.38 -19.98
CA ARG A 702 -7.03 -11.91 -21.20
C ARG A 702 -7.76 -11.46 -22.46
N GLN A 703 -9.09 -11.62 -22.51
CA GLN A 703 -9.93 -11.20 -23.63
C GLN A 703 -9.76 -9.70 -23.92
N LEU A 704 -9.86 -8.89 -22.87
CA LEU A 704 -9.70 -7.44 -22.95
C LEU A 704 -8.30 -7.04 -23.43
N LYS A 705 -7.24 -7.69 -22.94
CA LYS A 705 -5.87 -7.46 -23.39
C LYS A 705 -5.69 -7.84 -24.85
N THR A 706 -6.26 -8.97 -25.29
CA THR A 706 -6.23 -9.41 -26.69
C THR A 706 -6.93 -8.43 -27.60
N TYR A 707 -8.12 -7.95 -27.22
CA TYR A 707 -8.86 -6.94 -27.98
C TYR A 707 -8.04 -5.65 -28.16
N PHE A 708 -7.54 -5.06 -27.07
CA PHE A 708 -6.76 -3.83 -27.15
C PHE A 708 -5.42 -4.02 -27.89
N TYR A 709 -4.81 -5.20 -27.79
CA TYR A 709 -3.61 -5.54 -28.54
C TYR A 709 -3.90 -5.56 -30.05
N ARG A 710 -4.94 -6.27 -30.49
CA ARG A 710 -5.36 -6.28 -31.90
C ARG A 710 -5.69 -4.89 -32.40
N LYS A 711 -6.50 -4.13 -31.66
CA LYS A 711 -6.85 -2.74 -31.97
C LYS A 711 -5.62 -1.83 -32.13
N SER A 712 -4.54 -2.10 -31.39
CA SER A 712 -3.36 -1.22 -31.39
C SER A 712 -2.29 -1.58 -32.43
N PHE A 713 -2.23 -2.85 -32.88
CA PHE A 713 -1.11 -3.36 -33.66
C PHE A 713 -1.49 -4.14 -34.92
N LEU A 714 -2.72 -4.61 -35.04
CA LEU A 714 -3.15 -5.47 -36.16
C LEU A 714 -4.25 -4.87 -37.02
N LEU A 715 -4.77 -3.71 -36.65
CA LEU A 715 -5.65 -2.87 -37.48
C LEU A 715 -4.77 -1.73 -38.04
#